data_bf4f0ee60f47b7e57764ddb40c6f0fab
#
_entry.id   bf4f0ee60f47b7e57764ddb40c6f0fab
#
_cell.length_a   1.000
_cell.length_b   1.000
_cell.length_c   1.000
_cell.angle_alpha   90.00
_cell.angle_beta   90.00
_cell.angle_gamma   90.00
#
_symmetry.space_group_name_H-M   'P 1'
#
loop_
_entity.id
_entity.type
_entity.pdbx_description
1 polymer ?
#
loop_
_entity_poly.entity_id
_entity_poly.type
_entity_poly.pdbx_seq_one_letter_code
_entity_poly.pdbx_strand_id
1 'polypeptide(L)'
;MRLIAFVLLTVACAGTALAQGRIAGTVRDATTGEPLIGVNLIVVGTSNGAATDVEGRFVIDNLRPGEYAVKVSYIGFETKLFTGIVVRDGATTRLDVELQEAVLSTEEEIVVVGEKPLLDVEQSASAYTINRDQLDAAPLRNVQEAVATQVGVIQDPTGLYIRGGRANETGFIVDGVSAKDPLAGTGFGLDIGSNAFSEIEVTTGGLGAEVGDATSGVVSVETQTGGDTFEGFFSHKRDHLGFNEEAASNFNEEVYEFSLGGPIVRGKLRFFLSGQVQLSDGFTRQVATPEQVRSSLIGTDFFSPRTGNRWNGLAKLTYDLRPGMRVQASYQRSLTINQNTRMLQVTGNEAVIQPGFQYAFILQPDNANTYAHDNIISYVKWSHVLNERSFYDVQVSRLFTKLRADANGRHWRPRNVDTELDPESIVTYPANIFVDENGDPIDPNALFVLPGPGLINNGGIATRFHDHFAEEITLRASYTRFSTDKNNRLNVGFEAKFNDYQWIDIIRPWVGAPIGDEEGTSTGRLGESSDIWRVKPRRGALFGTYQIRYRGLIANLGTRLEYWAPGRYVDRLVEDPLAPILDGVRASYRDNTVKLFGLRYKLRLLPRLRVSFPIQENRVLFFNYGHATQLPHPTFVYTGLDPFFQDRSFFADLGNPDLDPEVDISYELGLRNQFSTNDVLNVTFFWRDKFDFITVENVVVKDPTGRDVTRAFRVNGDFARVRGVEVSYLKRIGNWFQGQLSGSFSRATGLSSTNNDALQDFLANGDIENTFETPLAWDRPLDLKASVTFTYDRERPWLGVPGLNRFKVYVASTFRSGQRYTPARFRGREVNPFTGETDWRPIYEIDTDPRARFSEIGEPWWWFDLNLQRSVAFAGTDLIFSLEVTNLFNQKNSVIVNPVTGKAYPDVDPATTDFTRLRDNPDFDVPAGTRDPRYEDPETSGLPPFNPARFLPQRHVMVGVSFRF
;
A
#
# COMPACT_ATOMS: atom_id res chain seq x y z
N MET A 1 32.41 -3.09 -37.79
CA MET A 1 31.09 -3.36 -37.18
C MET A 1 29.93 -3.56 -38.17
N ARG A 2 30.09 -3.36 -39.48
CA ARG A 2 29.01 -3.63 -40.47
C ARG A 2 29.06 -5.02 -41.12
N LEU A 3 30.15 -5.79 -40.92
CA LEU A 3 30.32 -7.13 -41.48
C LEU A 3 29.82 -8.26 -40.51
N ILE A 4 29.76 -7.99 -39.24
CA ILE A 4 29.32 -8.98 -38.21
C ILE A 4 27.78 -9.05 -38.15
N ALA A 5 27.09 -7.97 -38.49
CA ALA A 5 25.63 -7.93 -38.54
C ALA A 5 25.03 -8.69 -39.74
N PHE A 6 25.79 -8.87 -40.81
CA PHE A 6 25.32 -9.56 -42.02
C PHE A 6 25.52 -11.08 -41.99
N VAL A 7 26.46 -11.57 -41.17
CA VAL A 7 26.71 -13.02 -40.97
C VAL A 7 25.73 -13.61 -39.94
N LEU A 8 25.21 -12.83 -39.03
CA LEU A 8 24.21 -13.26 -38.07
C LEU A 8 22.78 -13.33 -38.65
N LEU A 9 22.54 -12.69 -39.79
CA LEU A 9 21.21 -12.70 -40.42
C LEU A 9 21.05 -13.85 -41.46
N THR A 10 22.12 -14.49 -41.87
CA THR A 10 22.10 -15.57 -42.88
C THR A 10 22.09 -16.99 -42.31
N VAL A 11 22.31 -17.17 -41.01
CA VAL A 11 22.24 -18.49 -40.33
C VAL A 11 20.83 -18.81 -39.83
N ALA A 12 19.88 -17.89 -39.92
CA ALA A 12 18.53 -18.05 -39.35
C ALA A 12 17.48 -18.64 -40.32
N CYS A 13 17.83 -19.05 -41.53
CA CYS A 13 16.86 -19.51 -42.54
C CYS A 13 17.09 -20.95 -43.04
N ALA A 14 17.57 -21.86 -42.23
CA ALA A 14 17.52 -23.30 -42.53
C ALA A 14 16.52 -23.97 -41.57
N GLY A 15 15.25 -23.68 -41.71
CA GLY A 15 14.17 -24.40 -41.05
C GLY A 15 13.99 -25.77 -41.69
N THR A 16 14.42 -26.83 -41.05
CA THR A 16 13.99 -28.21 -41.34
C THR A 16 12.50 -28.28 -41.03
N ALA A 17 11.69 -28.58 -42.03
CA ALA A 17 10.30 -28.95 -41.84
C ALA A 17 10.24 -30.25 -41.07
N LEU A 18 10.08 -30.17 -39.75
CA LEU A 18 9.81 -31.33 -38.90
C LEU A 18 8.32 -31.65 -39.06
N ALA A 19 7.97 -32.91 -39.32
CA ALA A 19 6.59 -33.35 -39.27
C ALA A 19 6.04 -33.16 -37.86
N GLN A 20 4.80 -32.69 -37.75
CA GLN A 20 4.18 -32.33 -36.48
C GLN A 20 3.28 -33.44 -36.00
N GLY A 21 3.37 -33.80 -34.70
CA GLY A 21 2.47 -34.75 -34.04
C GLY A 21 1.21 -34.05 -33.50
N ARG A 22 0.31 -34.84 -32.94
CA ARG A 22 -0.94 -34.37 -32.33
C ARG A 22 -1.27 -35.14 -31.07
N ILE A 23 -2.08 -34.48 -30.18
CA ILE A 23 -2.72 -35.12 -29.02
C ILE A 23 -4.23 -35.13 -29.30
N ALA A 24 -4.86 -36.29 -29.19
CA ALA A 24 -6.31 -36.43 -29.39
C ALA A 24 -6.91 -37.38 -28.36
N GLY A 25 -8.16 -37.17 -28.00
CA GLY A 25 -8.86 -38.02 -27.05
C GLY A 25 -10.27 -37.61 -26.75
N THR A 26 -10.80 -38.07 -25.64
CA THR A 26 -12.15 -37.71 -25.16
C THR A 26 -12.12 -37.22 -23.73
N VAL A 27 -13.01 -36.29 -23.37
CA VAL A 27 -13.23 -35.84 -21.99
C VAL A 27 -14.65 -36.24 -21.59
N ARG A 28 -14.76 -36.90 -20.44
CA ARG A 28 -16.03 -37.39 -19.89
C ARG A 28 -16.17 -36.94 -18.42
N ASP A 29 -17.42 -36.83 -17.99
CA ASP A 29 -17.75 -36.76 -16.56
C ASP A 29 -17.44 -38.10 -15.87
N ALA A 30 -16.63 -38.06 -14.84
CA ALA A 30 -16.21 -39.25 -14.08
C ALA A 30 -17.40 -39.94 -13.35
N THR A 31 -18.46 -39.18 -13.03
CA THR A 31 -19.62 -39.67 -12.28
C THR A 31 -20.72 -40.22 -13.19
N THR A 32 -21.02 -39.50 -14.28
CA THR A 32 -22.12 -39.84 -15.18
C THR A 32 -21.68 -40.60 -16.43
N GLY A 33 -20.38 -40.55 -16.79
CA GLY A 33 -19.84 -41.09 -18.02
C GLY A 33 -20.24 -40.30 -19.28
N GLU A 34 -20.99 -39.23 -19.15
CA GLU A 34 -21.41 -38.41 -20.26
C GLU A 34 -20.24 -37.58 -20.85
N PRO A 35 -20.20 -37.36 -22.17
CA PRO A 35 -19.19 -36.53 -22.79
C PRO A 35 -19.33 -35.07 -22.36
N LEU A 36 -18.21 -34.47 -21.94
CA LEU A 36 -18.18 -33.07 -21.57
C LEU A 36 -17.83 -32.19 -22.77
N ILE A 37 -18.78 -31.34 -23.16
CA ILE A 37 -18.68 -30.43 -24.30
C ILE A 37 -17.99 -29.13 -23.86
N GLY A 38 -16.99 -28.68 -24.64
CA GLY A 38 -16.35 -27.39 -24.46
C GLY A 38 -15.39 -27.34 -23.28
N VAL A 39 -14.87 -28.47 -22.85
CA VAL A 39 -13.73 -28.53 -21.94
C VAL A 39 -12.51 -27.90 -22.59
N ASN A 40 -11.84 -27.03 -21.89
CA ASN A 40 -10.65 -26.36 -22.39
C ASN A 40 -9.40 -27.19 -22.08
N LEU A 41 -8.67 -27.58 -23.12
CA LEU A 41 -7.40 -28.30 -23.02
C LEU A 41 -6.30 -27.39 -23.58
N ILE A 42 -5.30 -27.10 -22.76
CA ILE A 42 -4.17 -26.23 -23.12
C ILE A 42 -2.89 -27.01 -22.92
N VAL A 43 -2.04 -27.04 -23.92
CA VAL A 43 -0.67 -27.56 -23.80
C VAL A 43 0.16 -26.52 -23.06
N VAL A 44 0.56 -26.85 -21.85
CA VAL A 44 1.25 -25.92 -20.95
C VAL A 44 2.57 -25.47 -21.58
N GLY A 45 2.81 -24.16 -21.53
CA GLY A 45 4.01 -23.54 -22.12
C GLY A 45 3.88 -23.28 -23.62
N THR A 46 2.72 -23.55 -24.25
CA THR A 46 2.48 -23.31 -25.67
C THR A 46 1.20 -22.52 -25.90
N SER A 47 1.01 -22.04 -27.13
CA SER A 47 -0.27 -21.48 -27.60
C SER A 47 -1.24 -22.54 -28.12
N ASN A 48 -0.86 -23.81 -28.08
CA ASN A 48 -1.64 -24.91 -28.62
C ASN A 48 -2.65 -25.40 -27.59
N GLY A 49 -3.90 -25.55 -28.01
CA GLY A 49 -4.98 -26.06 -27.19
C GLY A 49 -6.17 -26.43 -28.05
N ALA A 50 -7.14 -27.07 -27.45
CA ALA A 50 -8.42 -27.41 -28.08
C ALA A 50 -9.55 -27.32 -27.07
N ALA A 51 -10.79 -27.18 -27.58
CA ALA A 51 -11.99 -27.40 -26.80
C ALA A 51 -12.65 -28.71 -27.27
N THR A 52 -13.31 -29.44 -26.37
CA THR A 52 -14.02 -30.66 -26.73
C THR A 52 -15.28 -30.36 -27.54
N ASP A 53 -15.58 -31.23 -28.55
CA ASP A 53 -16.80 -31.20 -29.36
C ASP A 53 -18.02 -31.76 -28.57
N VAL A 54 -19.17 -31.91 -29.30
CA VAL A 54 -20.43 -32.40 -28.70
C VAL A 54 -20.37 -33.86 -28.24
N GLU A 55 -19.43 -34.64 -28.75
CA GLU A 55 -19.13 -36.01 -28.27
C GLU A 55 -17.98 -36.08 -27.28
N GLY A 56 -17.54 -34.92 -26.77
CA GLY A 56 -16.44 -34.80 -25.80
C GLY A 56 -15.06 -35.05 -26.41
N ARG A 57 -14.91 -35.07 -27.75
CA ARG A 57 -13.62 -35.33 -28.42
C ARG A 57 -12.85 -34.01 -28.60
N PHE A 58 -11.54 -34.13 -28.56
CA PHE A 58 -10.63 -33.00 -28.85
C PHE A 58 -9.44 -33.48 -29.70
N VAL A 59 -8.85 -32.51 -30.43
CA VAL A 59 -7.59 -32.71 -31.14
C VAL A 59 -6.76 -31.45 -30.99
N ILE A 60 -5.52 -31.63 -30.50
CA ILE A 60 -4.51 -30.56 -30.43
C ILE A 60 -3.47 -30.88 -31.49
N ASP A 61 -3.48 -30.13 -32.58
CA ASP A 61 -2.60 -30.33 -33.72
C ASP A 61 -1.34 -29.46 -33.60
N ASN A 62 -0.40 -29.68 -34.54
CA ASN A 62 0.80 -28.87 -34.73
C ASN A 62 1.80 -28.90 -33.57
N LEU A 63 1.90 -30.02 -32.87
CA LEU A 63 2.89 -30.20 -31.81
C LEU A 63 4.20 -30.76 -32.37
N ARG A 64 5.34 -30.18 -31.95
CA ARG A 64 6.65 -30.74 -32.26
C ARG A 64 6.85 -32.04 -31.48
N PRO A 65 7.67 -32.97 -31.95
CA PRO A 65 8.04 -34.12 -31.12
C PRO A 65 8.69 -33.66 -29.80
N GLY A 66 8.17 -34.16 -28.68
CA GLY A 66 8.60 -33.74 -27.35
C GLY A 66 7.66 -34.26 -26.26
N GLU A 67 8.03 -34.00 -25.03
CA GLU A 67 7.21 -34.29 -23.85
C GLU A 67 6.42 -33.06 -23.46
N TYR A 68 5.12 -33.19 -23.23
CA TYR A 68 4.20 -32.09 -22.96
C TYR A 68 3.38 -32.34 -21.69
N ALA A 69 2.90 -31.24 -21.11
CA ALA A 69 1.86 -31.23 -20.13
C ALA A 69 0.58 -30.59 -20.71
N VAL A 70 -0.58 -31.20 -20.46
CA VAL A 70 -1.88 -30.70 -20.90
C VAL A 70 -2.72 -30.38 -19.68
N LYS A 71 -3.11 -29.10 -19.55
CA LYS A 71 -4.06 -28.63 -18.55
C LYS A 71 -5.47 -28.78 -19.12
N VAL A 72 -6.32 -29.45 -18.38
CA VAL A 72 -7.72 -29.68 -18.75
C VAL A 72 -8.59 -28.99 -17.70
N SER A 73 -9.38 -28.01 -18.13
CA SER A 73 -10.22 -27.22 -17.24
C SER A 73 -11.64 -27.07 -17.82
N TYR A 74 -12.62 -27.19 -16.94
CA TYR A 74 -14.03 -27.02 -17.29
C TYR A 74 -14.76 -26.35 -16.14
N ILE A 75 -15.69 -25.45 -16.44
CA ILE A 75 -16.42 -24.70 -15.39
C ILE A 75 -17.33 -25.68 -14.65
N GLY A 76 -17.18 -25.76 -13.34
CA GLY A 76 -17.92 -26.70 -12.48
C GLY A 76 -17.23 -28.04 -12.30
N PHE A 77 -16.03 -28.24 -12.87
CA PHE A 77 -15.24 -29.46 -12.75
C PHE A 77 -13.82 -29.18 -12.23
N GLU A 78 -13.20 -30.17 -11.61
CA GLU A 78 -11.82 -30.09 -11.17
C GLU A 78 -10.87 -29.87 -12.35
N THR A 79 -9.97 -28.92 -12.21
CA THR A 79 -8.90 -28.73 -13.19
C THR A 79 -7.86 -29.83 -13.03
N LYS A 80 -7.61 -30.60 -14.10
CA LYS A 80 -6.55 -31.65 -14.10
C LYS A 80 -5.38 -31.24 -14.97
N LEU A 81 -4.18 -31.58 -14.53
CA LEU A 81 -2.95 -31.40 -15.30
C LEU A 81 -2.34 -32.78 -15.57
N PHE A 82 -2.19 -33.12 -16.85
CA PHE A 82 -1.57 -34.35 -17.31
C PHE A 82 -0.16 -34.03 -17.80
N THR A 83 0.85 -34.64 -17.19
CA THR A 83 2.28 -34.47 -17.52
C THR A 83 2.84 -35.75 -18.15
N GLY A 84 4.00 -35.66 -18.80
CA GLY A 84 4.65 -36.82 -19.40
C GLY A 84 4.02 -37.31 -20.69
N ILE A 85 3.27 -36.42 -21.40
CA ILE A 85 2.63 -36.79 -22.67
C ILE A 85 3.66 -36.70 -23.79
N VAL A 86 4.15 -37.84 -24.24
CA VAL A 86 5.14 -37.88 -25.31
C VAL A 86 4.48 -37.83 -26.68
N VAL A 87 4.75 -36.74 -27.41
CA VAL A 87 4.33 -36.56 -28.81
C VAL A 87 5.50 -36.98 -29.71
N ARG A 88 5.23 -37.90 -30.64
CA ARG A 88 6.20 -38.36 -31.63
C ARG A 88 5.87 -37.81 -33.01
N ASP A 89 6.89 -37.75 -33.86
CA ASP A 89 6.81 -37.19 -35.18
C ASP A 89 5.72 -37.87 -36.02
N GLY A 90 4.76 -37.10 -36.57
CA GLY A 90 3.66 -37.59 -37.38
C GLY A 90 2.63 -38.47 -36.65
N ALA A 91 2.79 -38.73 -35.36
CA ALA A 91 1.93 -39.61 -34.59
C ALA A 91 0.83 -38.88 -33.83
N THR A 92 -0.24 -39.63 -33.51
CA THR A 92 -1.30 -39.17 -32.62
C THR A 92 -1.08 -39.80 -31.24
N THR A 93 -0.86 -38.99 -30.23
CA THR A 93 -0.84 -39.46 -28.85
C THR A 93 -2.25 -39.37 -28.27
N ARG A 94 -2.76 -40.47 -27.74
CA ARG A 94 -4.11 -40.55 -27.19
C ARG A 94 -4.11 -40.13 -25.72
N LEU A 95 -5.05 -39.21 -25.34
CA LEU A 95 -5.28 -38.74 -24.00
C LEU A 95 -6.78 -38.72 -23.70
N ASP A 96 -7.28 -39.77 -23.03
CA ASP A 96 -8.68 -39.78 -22.57
C ASP A 96 -8.73 -39.28 -21.13
N VAL A 97 -9.65 -38.38 -20.84
CA VAL A 97 -9.73 -37.64 -19.57
C VAL A 97 -11.10 -37.84 -18.94
N GLU A 98 -11.12 -38.12 -17.68
CA GLU A 98 -12.32 -38.07 -16.84
C GLU A 98 -12.18 -36.92 -15.85
N LEU A 99 -13.12 -35.96 -15.89
CA LEU A 99 -13.22 -34.87 -14.95
C LEU A 99 -14.32 -35.15 -13.92
N GLN A 100 -14.04 -34.94 -12.67
CA GLN A 100 -15.04 -34.90 -11.62
C GLN A 100 -15.70 -33.54 -11.58
N GLU A 101 -17.05 -33.49 -11.40
CA GLU A 101 -17.64 -32.21 -11.00
C GLU A 101 -16.87 -31.67 -9.80
N ALA A 102 -16.48 -30.42 -9.88
CA ALA A 102 -15.96 -29.72 -8.72
C ALA A 102 -17.11 -29.51 -7.73
N VAL A 103 -17.51 -30.60 -7.07
CA VAL A 103 -17.93 -30.49 -5.69
C VAL A 103 -16.67 -29.91 -5.04
N LEU A 104 -16.75 -28.71 -4.50
CA LEU A 104 -15.66 -28.12 -3.75
C LEU A 104 -15.43 -28.99 -2.49
N SER A 105 -14.88 -30.16 -2.70
CA SER A 105 -14.39 -31.08 -1.68
C SER A 105 -12.89 -31.13 -1.85
N THR A 106 -12.21 -30.54 -0.91
CA THR A 106 -10.81 -30.84 -0.61
C THR A 106 -10.77 -32.25 -0.05
N GLU A 107 -10.82 -33.24 -0.89
CA GLU A 107 -10.26 -34.55 -0.54
C GLU A 107 -9.24 -34.86 -1.63
N GLU A 108 -8.00 -34.87 -1.14
CA GLU A 108 -6.80 -35.27 -1.84
C GLU A 108 -6.75 -34.69 -3.25
N GLU A 109 -6.23 -33.49 -3.34
CA GLU A 109 -5.36 -33.16 -4.44
C GLU A 109 -4.52 -34.40 -4.63
N ILE A 110 -4.86 -35.24 -5.60
CA ILE A 110 -3.87 -36.09 -6.23
C ILE A 110 -2.91 -35.06 -6.77
N VAL A 111 -1.91 -34.74 -5.96
CA VAL A 111 -0.75 -33.98 -6.33
C VAL A 111 -0.05 -34.80 -7.39
N VAL A 112 -0.58 -34.77 -8.59
CA VAL A 112 0.26 -34.88 -9.77
C VAL A 112 1.09 -33.65 -9.69
N VAL A 113 2.28 -33.76 -9.09
CA VAL A 113 3.25 -32.70 -8.91
C VAL A 113 3.71 -32.22 -10.28
N GLY A 114 2.83 -31.54 -10.97
CA GLY A 114 3.16 -30.67 -12.06
C GLY A 114 3.38 -29.29 -11.44
N GLU A 115 4.62 -28.86 -11.37
CA GLU A 115 4.97 -27.52 -10.94
C GLU A 115 4.17 -26.51 -11.77
N LYS A 116 3.48 -25.57 -11.12
CA LYS A 116 2.78 -24.47 -11.81
C LYS A 116 3.80 -23.79 -12.74
N PRO A 117 3.53 -23.69 -14.06
CA PRO A 117 4.49 -23.12 -14.98
C PRO A 117 4.84 -21.70 -14.54
N LEU A 118 6.13 -21.37 -14.59
CA LEU A 118 6.61 -20.03 -14.20
C LEU A 118 6.22 -18.96 -15.20
N LEU A 119 5.94 -19.36 -16.44
CA LEU A 119 5.49 -18.48 -17.52
C LEU A 119 4.01 -18.69 -17.81
N ASP A 120 3.20 -17.65 -17.60
CA ASP A 120 1.84 -17.60 -18.12
C ASP A 120 1.82 -16.78 -19.42
N VAL A 121 1.57 -17.47 -20.53
CA VAL A 121 1.50 -16.85 -21.87
C VAL A 121 0.26 -15.98 -22.06
N GLU A 122 -0.78 -16.16 -21.23
CA GLU A 122 -2.01 -15.40 -21.28
C GLU A 122 -1.95 -14.09 -20.51
N GLN A 123 -1.00 -14.00 -19.57
CA GLN A 123 -0.83 -12.82 -18.74
C GLN A 123 -0.26 -11.68 -19.59
N SER A 124 -1.08 -10.69 -19.92
CA SER A 124 -0.66 -9.48 -20.62
C SER A 124 -0.28 -8.33 -19.69
N ALA A 125 -0.65 -8.39 -18.43
CA ALA A 125 -0.32 -7.38 -17.42
C ALA A 125 1.05 -7.63 -16.77
N SER A 126 1.71 -6.57 -16.29
CA SER A 126 2.85 -6.68 -15.37
C SER A 126 2.33 -6.93 -13.95
N ALA A 127 2.04 -8.19 -13.66
CA ALA A 127 1.51 -8.61 -12.37
C ALA A 127 2.38 -9.70 -11.75
N TYR A 128 2.55 -9.63 -10.44
CA TYR A 128 3.33 -10.55 -9.61
C TYR A 128 2.46 -11.12 -8.53
N THR A 129 2.46 -12.44 -8.43
CA THR A 129 1.67 -13.16 -7.42
C THR A 129 2.58 -13.63 -6.29
N ILE A 130 2.20 -13.34 -5.07
CA ILE A 130 2.82 -13.84 -3.85
C ILE A 130 1.88 -14.87 -3.26
N ASN A 131 2.30 -16.11 -3.24
CA ASN A 131 1.50 -17.21 -2.71
C ASN A 131 1.80 -17.48 -1.23
N ARG A 132 1.01 -18.36 -0.61
CA ARG A 132 1.11 -18.72 0.79
C ARG A 132 2.50 -19.23 1.19
N ASP A 133 3.13 -20.06 0.37
CA ASP A 133 4.43 -20.66 0.69
C ASP A 133 5.55 -19.61 0.78
N GLN A 134 5.48 -18.57 -0.05
CA GLN A 134 6.41 -17.44 -0.02
C GLN A 134 6.19 -16.59 1.22
N LEU A 135 4.93 -16.39 1.62
CA LEU A 135 4.56 -15.65 2.81
C LEU A 135 5.01 -16.36 4.09
N ASP A 136 4.79 -17.66 4.17
CA ASP A 136 5.20 -18.48 5.33
C ASP A 136 6.74 -18.58 5.46
N ALA A 137 7.49 -18.37 4.40
CA ALA A 137 8.95 -18.41 4.42
C ALA A 137 9.59 -17.11 4.91
N ALA A 138 9.03 -15.97 4.56
CA ALA A 138 9.60 -14.65 4.83
C ALA A 138 9.13 -14.10 6.19
N PRO A 139 9.93 -13.27 6.88
CA PRO A 139 9.55 -12.65 8.15
C PRO A 139 8.60 -11.46 7.95
N LEU A 140 7.46 -11.71 7.30
CA LEU A 140 6.47 -10.70 6.92
C LEU A 140 5.29 -10.71 7.90
N ARG A 141 4.85 -9.53 8.30
CA ARG A 141 3.77 -9.36 9.27
C ARG A 141 2.47 -8.89 8.64
N ASN A 142 2.57 -8.16 7.54
CA ASN A 142 1.40 -7.55 6.89
C ASN A 142 1.55 -7.53 5.36
N VAL A 143 0.47 -7.12 4.69
CA VAL A 143 0.40 -7.02 3.23
C VAL A 143 1.44 -6.06 2.65
N GLN A 144 1.69 -4.93 3.29
CA GLN A 144 2.61 -3.91 2.76
C GLN A 144 4.04 -4.44 2.70
N GLU A 145 4.49 -5.13 3.74
CA GLU A 145 5.81 -5.77 3.78
C GLU A 145 5.93 -6.86 2.69
N ALA A 146 4.88 -7.66 2.49
CA ALA A 146 4.86 -8.67 1.43
C ALA A 146 4.97 -8.04 0.04
N VAL A 147 4.19 -7.00 -0.23
CA VAL A 147 4.19 -6.28 -1.50
C VAL A 147 5.54 -5.60 -1.77
N ALA A 148 6.20 -5.11 -0.73
CA ALA A 148 7.51 -4.47 -0.81
C ALA A 148 8.63 -5.41 -1.29
N THR A 149 8.43 -6.73 -1.26
CA THR A 149 9.39 -7.70 -1.81
C THR A 149 9.42 -7.74 -3.34
N GLN A 150 8.38 -7.20 -4.00
CA GLN A 150 8.24 -7.26 -5.44
C GLN A 150 9.04 -6.20 -6.16
N VAL A 151 9.39 -6.47 -7.44
CA VAL A 151 10.10 -5.51 -8.31
C VAL A 151 9.22 -4.29 -8.59
N GLY A 152 9.84 -3.12 -8.69
CA GLY A 152 9.13 -1.85 -8.95
C GLY A 152 8.32 -1.32 -7.77
N VAL A 153 8.39 -1.97 -6.60
CA VAL A 153 7.72 -1.55 -5.38
C VAL A 153 8.73 -1.09 -4.36
N ILE A 154 8.59 0.12 -3.89
CA ILE A 154 9.44 0.73 -2.87
C ILE A 154 8.60 1.03 -1.64
N GLN A 155 8.98 0.46 -0.52
CA GLN A 155 8.44 0.85 0.79
C GLN A 155 9.45 1.70 1.52
N ASP A 156 9.02 2.85 1.97
CA ASP A 156 9.76 3.68 2.90
C ASP A 156 8.85 4.12 4.05
N PRO A 157 9.36 4.87 5.05
CA PRO A 157 8.55 5.28 6.18
C PRO A 157 7.31 6.11 5.85
N THR A 158 7.24 6.73 4.68
CA THR A 158 6.10 7.57 4.27
C THR A 158 5.04 6.79 3.49
N GLY A 159 5.38 5.60 2.97
CA GLY A 159 4.38 4.78 2.28
C GLY A 159 4.95 3.76 1.31
N LEU A 160 4.05 3.24 0.47
CA LEU A 160 4.34 2.28 -0.57
C LEU A 160 4.26 2.96 -1.94
N TYR A 161 5.36 2.95 -2.67
CA TYR A 161 5.50 3.58 -3.99
C TYR A 161 5.64 2.51 -5.06
N ILE A 162 4.80 2.55 -6.08
CA ILE A 162 4.87 1.62 -7.21
C ILE A 162 5.31 2.38 -8.44
N ARG A 163 6.41 1.93 -9.08
CA ARG A 163 6.95 2.50 -10.33
C ARG A 163 7.04 4.03 -10.32
N GLY A 164 7.60 4.58 -9.26
CA GLY A 164 7.81 6.02 -9.14
C GLY A 164 6.53 6.87 -9.07
N GLY A 165 5.38 6.27 -8.81
CA GLY A 165 4.16 6.99 -8.45
C GLY A 165 4.18 7.43 -6.99
N ARG A 166 3.30 8.36 -6.60
CA ARG A 166 3.11 8.77 -5.21
C ARG A 166 2.47 7.64 -4.39
N ALA A 167 2.65 7.61 -3.08
CA ALA A 167 2.12 6.56 -2.21
C ALA A 167 0.58 6.47 -2.26
N ASN A 168 -0.10 7.61 -2.38
CA ASN A 168 -1.57 7.67 -2.48
C ASN A 168 -2.14 7.22 -3.83
N GLU A 169 -1.32 7.03 -4.85
CA GLU A 169 -1.73 6.61 -6.20
C GLU A 169 -1.93 5.09 -6.34
N THR A 170 -1.53 4.33 -5.33
CA THR A 170 -1.70 2.87 -5.30
C THR A 170 -3.11 2.49 -4.89
N GLY A 171 -3.74 1.61 -5.66
CA GLY A 171 -5.02 1.00 -5.30
C GLY A 171 -4.81 -0.22 -4.40
N PHE A 172 -5.65 -0.36 -3.38
CA PHE A 172 -5.67 -1.53 -2.50
C PHE A 172 -7.05 -2.16 -2.51
N ILE A 173 -7.10 -3.44 -2.83
CA ILE A 173 -8.34 -4.20 -2.99
C ILE A 173 -8.25 -5.47 -2.14
N VAL A 174 -9.26 -5.75 -1.34
CA VAL A 174 -9.37 -6.97 -0.54
C VAL A 174 -10.67 -7.67 -0.92
N ASP A 175 -10.58 -8.90 -1.43
CA ASP A 175 -11.74 -9.68 -1.91
C ASP A 175 -12.65 -8.87 -2.87
N GLY A 176 -12.06 -8.00 -3.70
CA GLY A 176 -12.79 -7.13 -4.64
C GLY A 176 -13.33 -5.83 -4.05
N VAL A 177 -13.10 -5.54 -2.77
CA VAL A 177 -13.50 -4.30 -2.09
C VAL A 177 -12.31 -3.36 -1.96
N SER A 178 -12.47 -2.07 -2.25
CA SER A 178 -11.43 -1.07 -1.97
C SER A 178 -11.13 -1.01 -0.47
N ALA A 179 -9.85 -1.10 -0.12
CA ALA A 179 -9.36 -1.01 1.26
C ALA A 179 -8.57 0.30 1.52
N LYS A 180 -8.67 1.26 0.60
CA LYS A 180 -8.02 2.56 0.70
C LYS A 180 -8.88 3.50 1.55
N ASP A 181 -8.28 4.12 2.56
CA ASP A 181 -8.92 5.24 3.25
C ASP A 181 -8.88 6.49 2.36
N PRO A 182 -10.03 7.02 1.91
CA PRO A 182 -10.05 8.15 0.99
C PRO A 182 -9.67 9.48 1.64
N LEU A 183 -9.60 9.55 2.97
CA LEU A 183 -9.29 10.76 3.74
C LEU A 183 -7.89 10.72 4.39
N ALA A 184 -7.31 9.54 4.56
CA ALA A 184 -5.92 9.40 4.95
C ALA A 184 -5.05 9.20 3.70
N GLY A 185 -4.05 10.02 3.49
CA GLY A 185 -3.17 9.94 2.33
C GLY A 185 -2.19 8.75 2.32
N THR A 186 -2.31 7.83 3.28
CA THR A 186 -1.37 6.72 3.49
C THR A 186 -1.58 5.52 2.54
N GLY A 187 -2.64 5.52 1.74
CA GLY A 187 -2.95 4.44 0.80
C GLY A 187 -3.70 3.28 1.46
N PHE A 188 -3.01 2.38 2.14
CA PHE A 188 -3.64 1.18 2.71
C PHE A 188 -4.24 1.47 4.10
N GLY A 189 -5.57 1.54 4.17
CA GLY A 189 -6.28 1.82 5.43
C GLY A 189 -6.43 0.59 6.33
N LEU A 190 -6.68 -0.59 5.75
CA LEU A 190 -6.94 -1.82 6.47
C LEU A 190 -5.64 -2.60 6.72
N ASP A 191 -5.30 -2.86 7.97
CA ASP A 191 -4.22 -3.78 8.31
C ASP A 191 -4.75 -5.23 8.35
N ILE A 192 -4.05 -6.15 7.66
CA ILE A 192 -4.42 -7.56 7.57
C ILE A 192 -3.21 -8.39 7.96
N GLY A 193 -3.40 -9.30 8.89
CA GLY A 193 -2.35 -10.23 9.33
C GLY A 193 -1.94 -11.20 8.23
N SER A 194 -0.67 -11.59 8.23
CA SER A 194 -0.11 -12.51 7.25
C SER A 194 -0.82 -13.86 7.17
N ASN A 195 -1.47 -14.28 8.25
CA ASN A 195 -2.22 -15.53 8.34
C ASN A 195 -3.63 -15.48 7.73
N ALA A 196 -4.11 -14.30 7.29
CA ALA A 196 -5.48 -14.13 6.79
C ALA A 196 -5.62 -14.28 5.28
N PHE A 197 -4.53 -14.16 4.49
CA PHE A 197 -4.63 -14.16 3.03
C PHE A 197 -4.05 -15.44 2.40
N SER A 198 -4.67 -15.81 1.27
CA SER A 198 -4.24 -16.93 0.44
C SER A 198 -3.25 -16.50 -0.64
N GLU A 199 -3.50 -15.32 -1.22
CA GLU A 199 -2.72 -14.81 -2.34
C GLU A 199 -2.73 -13.27 -2.34
N ILE A 200 -1.62 -12.67 -2.74
CA ILE A 200 -1.52 -11.24 -3.03
C ILE A 200 -1.06 -11.11 -4.48
N GLU A 201 -1.82 -10.37 -5.28
CA GLU A 201 -1.42 -9.96 -6.61
C GLU A 201 -1.02 -8.49 -6.61
N VAL A 202 0.17 -8.20 -7.12
CA VAL A 202 0.69 -6.84 -7.29
C VAL A 202 0.74 -6.54 -8.77
N THR A 203 -0.20 -5.76 -9.27
CA THR A 203 -0.23 -5.30 -10.66
C THR A 203 0.43 -3.93 -10.73
N THR A 204 1.61 -3.88 -11.33
CA THR A 204 2.39 -2.64 -11.49
C THR A 204 2.12 -1.94 -12.82
N GLY A 205 1.44 -2.61 -13.77
CA GLY A 205 1.06 -2.03 -15.05
C GLY A 205 0.10 -2.91 -15.86
N GLY A 206 -0.49 -2.32 -16.90
CA GLY A 206 -1.51 -3.01 -17.69
C GLY A 206 -2.80 -3.23 -16.89
N LEU A 207 -3.30 -2.23 -16.18
CA LEU A 207 -4.52 -2.32 -15.36
C LEU A 207 -5.74 -2.69 -16.21
N GLY A 208 -6.59 -3.59 -15.70
CA GLY A 208 -7.86 -3.97 -16.30
C GLY A 208 -8.93 -2.87 -16.21
N ALA A 209 -9.93 -2.88 -17.10
CA ALA A 209 -11.00 -1.85 -17.11
C ALA A 209 -11.87 -1.86 -15.85
N GLU A 210 -11.89 -2.96 -15.11
CA GLU A 210 -12.58 -3.13 -13.85
C GLU A 210 -11.95 -2.36 -12.67
N VAL A 211 -10.70 -1.89 -12.83
CA VAL A 211 -9.95 -1.13 -11.81
C VAL A 211 -10.10 0.36 -12.05
N GLY A 212 -10.41 1.12 -10.99
CA GLY A 212 -10.44 2.59 -10.98
C GLY A 212 -9.78 3.16 -9.73
N ASP A 213 -9.63 4.47 -9.69
CA ASP A 213 -9.04 5.24 -8.56
C ASP A 213 -7.64 4.75 -8.16
N ALA A 214 -6.83 4.39 -9.15
CA ALA A 214 -5.45 3.95 -8.99
C ALA A 214 -4.67 4.32 -10.25
N THR A 215 -3.59 5.06 -10.09
CA THR A 215 -2.74 5.51 -11.19
C THR A 215 -1.36 4.88 -11.19
N SER A 216 -0.82 4.42 -10.06
CA SER A 216 0.53 3.83 -10.03
C SER A 216 0.55 2.31 -10.09
N GLY A 217 -0.38 1.64 -9.45
CA GLY A 217 -0.50 0.18 -9.42
C GLY A 217 -1.64 -0.26 -8.52
N VAL A 218 -1.87 -1.57 -8.48
CA VAL A 218 -2.92 -2.16 -7.64
C VAL A 218 -2.38 -3.36 -6.88
N VAL A 219 -2.67 -3.39 -5.61
CA VAL A 219 -2.45 -4.52 -4.72
C VAL A 219 -3.81 -5.18 -4.47
N SER A 220 -3.97 -6.39 -4.95
CA SER A 220 -5.18 -7.19 -4.78
C SER A 220 -4.89 -8.34 -3.82
N VAL A 221 -5.64 -8.41 -2.73
CA VAL A 221 -5.49 -9.41 -1.68
C VAL A 221 -6.71 -10.32 -1.70
N GLU A 222 -6.48 -11.61 -1.80
CA GLU A 222 -7.49 -12.63 -1.61
C GLU A 222 -7.35 -13.23 -0.21
N THR A 223 -8.41 -13.16 0.59
CA THR A 223 -8.41 -13.75 1.93
C THR A 223 -8.75 -15.23 1.89
N GLN A 224 -8.24 -15.98 2.86
CA GLN A 224 -8.50 -17.42 2.97
C GLN A 224 -9.99 -17.73 3.13
N THR A 225 -10.34 -18.94 2.72
CA THR A 225 -11.67 -19.54 2.91
C THR A 225 -11.52 -20.85 3.66
N GLY A 226 -12.53 -21.26 4.42
CA GLY A 226 -12.51 -22.55 5.08
C GLY A 226 -12.56 -23.72 4.07
N GLY A 227 -11.86 -24.79 4.37
CA GLY A 227 -11.89 -26.05 3.65
C GLY A 227 -13.00 -26.99 4.14
N ASP A 228 -12.99 -28.24 3.62
CA ASP A 228 -13.88 -29.31 4.09
C ASP A 228 -13.28 -30.11 5.26
N THR A 229 -12.05 -29.80 5.64
CA THR A 229 -11.35 -30.25 6.85
C THR A 229 -11.16 -29.07 7.80
N PHE A 230 -11.04 -29.37 9.09
CA PHE A 230 -10.66 -28.36 10.07
C PHE A 230 -9.17 -28.15 10.02
N GLU A 231 -8.76 -26.90 9.85
CA GLU A 231 -7.38 -26.46 9.87
C GLU A 231 -7.24 -25.32 10.87
N GLY A 232 -6.19 -25.36 11.68
CA GLY A 232 -5.91 -24.34 12.67
C GLY A 232 -4.45 -23.97 12.70
N PHE A 233 -4.22 -22.71 13.04
CA PHE A 233 -2.89 -22.15 13.20
C PHE A 233 -2.89 -21.21 14.40
N PHE A 234 -1.86 -21.31 15.24
CA PHE A 234 -1.56 -20.37 16.30
C PHE A 234 -0.07 -20.05 16.29
N SER A 235 0.30 -18.80 16.49
CA SER A 235 1.69 -18.33 16.56
C SER A 235 1.85 -17.29 17.64
N HIS A 236 2.97 -17.38 18.37
CA HIS A 236 3.45 -16.34 19.26
C HIS A 236 4.91 -16.05 18.95
N LYS A 237 5.22 -14.77 18.72
CA LYS A 237 6.57 -14.26 18.46
C LYS A 237 6.87 -13.11 19.41
N ARG A 238 8.13 -12.98 19.82
CA ARG A 238 8.59 -11.88 20.68
C ARG A 238 10.04 -11.52 20.43
N ASP A 239 10.40 -10.26 20.70
CA ASP A 239 11.78 -9.75 20.58
C ASP A 239 12.50 -9.63 21.93
N HIS A 240 11.77 -9.52 23.03
CA HIS A 240 12.38 -9.40 24.37
C HIS A 240 12.88 -10.75 24.88
N LEU A 241 14.17 -11.02 24.68
CA LEU A 241 14.81 -12.30 25.02
C LEU A 241 15.73 -12.22 26.24
N GLY A 242 15.82 -11.04 26.87
CA GLY A 242 16.70 -10.79 28.03
C GLY A 242 18.18 -10.62 27.64
N PHE A 243 18.49 -10.48 26.34
CA PHE A 243 19.84 -10.15 25.90
C PHE A 243 20.15 -8.66 26.04
N ASN A 244 21.44 -8.33 25.98
CA ASN A 244 21.89 -6.94 26.02
C ASN A 244 21.36 -6.17 24.81
N GLU A 245 20.76 -5.00 25.03
CA GLU A 245 20.11 -4.17 24.01
C GLU A 245 21.06 -3.59 22.98
N GLU A 246 22.38 -3.58 23.26
CA GLU A 246 23.39 -3.17 22.29
C GLU A 246 23.51 -4.12 21.09
N ALA A 247 23.10 -5.38 21.25
CA ALA A 247 23.22 -6.38 20.21
C ALA A 247 22.06 -6.39 19.22
N ALA A 248 20.86 -6.00 19.66
CA ALA A 248 19.65 -5.99 18.84
C ALA A 248 18.63 -5.00 19.40
N SER A 249 17.83 -4.39 18.54
CA SER A 249 16.70 -3.55 18.96
C SER A 249 15.72 -4.38 19.77
N ASN A 250 15.29 -3.84 20.90
CA ASN A 250 14.29 -4.43 21.76
C ASN A 250 13.14 -3.44 21.92
N PHE A 251 12.08 -3.67 21.14
CA PHE A 251 10.87 -2.84 21.18
C PHE A 251 9.82 -3.41 22.13
N ASN A 252 10.14 -4.47 22.90
CA ASN A 252 9.18 -5.23 23.68
C ASN A 252 7.98 -5.64 22.81
N GLU A 253 8.31 -6.10 21.59
CA GLU A 253 7.32 -6.47 20.60
C GLU A 253 6.82 -7.88 20.82
N GLU A 254 5.51 -8.03 20.79
CA GLU A 254 4.83 -9.32 20.85
C GLU A 254 3.80 -9.41 19.72
N VAL A 255 3.82 -10.53 19.02
CA VAL A 255 2.88 -10.84 17.94
C VAL A 255 2.18 -12.14 18.25
N TYR A 256 0.85 -12.10 18.27
CA TYR A 256 -0.03 -13.25 18.41
C TYR A 256 -0.84 -13.39 17.14
N GLU A 257 -0.85 -14.57 16.55
CA GLU A 257 -1.61 -14.88 15.35
C GLU A 257 -2.43 -16.14 15.57
N PHE A 258 -3.66 -16.15 15.09
CA PHE A 258 -4.47 -17.36 15.06
C PHE A 258 -5.29 -17.42 13.79
N SER A 259 -5.56 -18.62 13.31
CA SER A 259 -6.58 -18.87 12.31
C SER A 259 -7.23 -20.23 12.52
N LEU A 260 -8.50 -20.33 12.12
CA LEU A 260 -9.30 -21.54 12.18
C LEU A 260 -10.26 -21.58 11.01
N GLY A 261 -10.20 -22.62 10.24
CA GLY A 261 -11.11 -22.85 9.12
C GLY A 261 -11.71 -24.25 9.14
N GLY A 262 -12.83 -24.43 8.46
CA GLY A 262 -13.44 -25.74 8.36
C GLY A 262 -14.90 -25.74 7.94
N PRO A 263 -15.54 -26.92 7.81
CA PRO A 263 -16.92 -27.06 7.43
C PRO A 263 -17.87 -26.88 8.62
N ILE A 264 -18.89 -26.04 8.48
CA ILE A 264 -20.08 -26.07 9.33
C ILE A 264 -21.02 -27.17 8.83
N VAL A 265 -21.19 -27.22 7.49
CA VAL A 265 -21.90 -28.30 6.80
C VAL A 265 -20.99 -28.76 5.66
N ARG A 266 -20.49 -30.00 5.72
CA ARG A 266 -19.57 -30.54 4.71
C ARG A 266 -20.13 -30.39 3.29
N GLY A 267 -19.28 -29.90 2.37
CA GLY A 267 -19.61 -29.67 0.97
C GLY A 267 -20.61 -28.52 0.72
N LYS A 268 -21.06 -27.78 1.77
CA LYS A 268 -22.04 -26.70 1.59
C LYS A 268 -21.69 -25.40 2.30
N LEU A 269 -21.41 -25.46 3.59
CA LEU A 269 -21.20 -24.25 4.38
C LEU A 269 -19.88 -24.34 5.14
N ARG A 270 -18.99 -23.41 4.88
CA ARG A 270 -17.64 -23.34 5.44
C ARG A 270 -17.39 -21.98 6.06
N PHE A 271 -16.54 -21.98 7.06
CA PHE A 271 -16.12 -20.75 7.73
C PHE A 271 -14.60 -20.64 7.76
N PHE A 272 -14.11 -19.42 7.85
CA PHE A 272 -12.73 -19.09 8.15
C PHE A 272 -12.71 -17.92 9.13
N LEU A 273 -11.91 -18.04 10.18
CA LEU A 273 -11.64 -17.02 11.18
C LEU A 273 -10.13 -16.79 11.26
N SER A 274 -9.72 -15.55 11.34
CA SER A 274 -8.33 -15.23 11.68
C SER A 274 -8.24 -13.98 12.51
N GLY A 275 -7.15 -13.84 13.25
CA GLY A 275 -6.83 -12.65 14.01
C GLY A 275 -5.34 -12.52 14.25
N GLN A 276 -4.90 -11.28 14.41
CA GLN A 276 -3.53 -10.94 14.78
C GLN A 276 -3.57 -9.80 15.80
N VAL A 277 -2.71 -9.90 16.79
CA VAL A 277 -2.43 -8.85 17.76
C VAL A 277 -0.93 -8.57 17.73
N GLN A 278 -0.54 -7.32 17.53
CA GLN A 278 0.84 -6.86 17.61
C GLN A 278 0.92 -5.71 18.59
N LEU A 279 1.75 -5.85 19.60
CA LEU A 279 1.98 -4.87 20.66
C LEU A 279 3.46 -4.50 20.68
N SER A 280 3.78 -3.20 20.77
CA SER A 280 5.17 -2.73 20.76
C SER A 280 5.31 -1.42 21.52
N ASP A 281 6.40 -1.25 22.24
CA ASP A 281 6.82 0.03 22.85
C ASP A 281 7.53 0.92 21.81
N GLY A 282 7.85 0.39 20.63
CA GLY A 282 8.52 1.13 19.56
C GLY A 282 9.82 1.78 20.01
N PHE A 283 10.13 2.92 19.40
CA PHE A 283 11.34 3.68 19.72
C PHE A 283 11.35 4.31 21.11
N THR A 284 10.21 4.43 21.79
CA THR A 284 10.11 4.98 23.14
C THR A 284 11.02 4.23 24.10
N ARG A 285 11.11 2.91 23.96
CA ARG A 285 11.93 2.05 24.80
C ARG A 285 13.44 2.30 24.67
N GLN A 286 13.89 2.87 23.56
CA GLN A 286 15.31 3.14 23.32
C GLN A 286 15.82 4.40 24.03
N VAL A 287 14.93 5.30 24.43
CA VAL A 287 15.28 6.62 25.00
C VAL A 287 14.69 6.87 26.38
N ALA A 288 13.77 6.03 26.83
CA ALA A 288 13.18 6.09 28.16
C ALA A 288 13.31 4.74 28.87
N THR A 289 13.46 4.76 30.18
CA THR A 289 13.49 3.52 30.95
C THR A 289 12.13 2.81 30.84
N PRO A 290 12.11 1.47 30.89
CA PRO A 290 10.86 0.71 30.88
C PRO A 290 9.88 1.14 31.97
N GLU A 291 10.40 1.63 33.08
CA GLU A 291 9.61 2.07 34.20
C GLU A 291 8.93 3.42 33.94
N GLN A 292 9.61 4.35 33.28
CA GLN A 292 9.06 5.63 32.86
C GLN A 292 7.96 5.45 31.80
N VAL A 293 8.17 4.55 30.84
CA VAL A 293 7.17 4.24 29.82
C VAL A 293 5.94 3.57 30.43
N ARG A 294 6.14 2.63 31.37
CA ARG A 294 5.03 1.91 32.00
C ARG A 294 4.17 2.79 32.89
N SER A 295 4.76 3.76 33.57
CA SER A 295 4.03 4.62 34.50
C SER A 295 3.09 5.59 33.79
N SER A 296 3.40 5.96 32.55
CA SER A 296 2.63 6.99 31.83
C SER A 296 1.59 6.41 30.87
N LEU A 297 1.89 5.31 30.21
CA LEU A 297 1.04 4.88 29.11
C LEU A 297 -0.07 3.95 29.50
N ILE A 298 0.10 3.01 30.45
CA ILE A 298 -0.92 2.00 30.63
C ILE A 298 -0.64 1.04 31.76
N GLY A 299 -1.73 0.46 32.29
CA GLY A 299 -1.69 -0.61 33.27
C GLY A 299 -0.87 -1.83 32.82
N THR A 300 -0.52 -2.64 33.77
CA THR A 300 0.42 -3.76 33.67
C THR A 300 -0.17 -5.03 33.03
N ASP A 301 -1.33 -4.93 32.41
CA ASP A 301 -2.04 -6.08 31.88
C ASP A 301 -1.44 -6.60 30.58
N PHE A 302 -1.43 -7.92 30.40
CA PHE A 302 -0.80 -8.62 29.29
C PHE A 302 -1.22 -8.14 27.88
N PHE A 303 -2.47 -7.73 27.72
CA PHE A 303 -3.02 -7.18 26.47
C PHE A 303 -3.21 -5.67 26.50
N SER A 304 -2.63 -4.98 27.44
CA SER A 304 -2.75 -3.54 27.53
C SER A 304 -2.12 -2.85 26.32
N PRO A 305 -2.73 -1.78 25.80
CA PRO A 305 -2.14 -0.98 24.74
C PRO A 305 -0.76 -0.48 25.17
N ARG A 306 0.15 -0.45 24.21
CA ARG A 306 1.51 0.10 24.34
C ARG A 306 1.65 1.33 23.43
N THR A 307 2.82 1.82 23.20
CA THR A 307 3.08 2.96 22.29
C THR A 307 2.62 2.67 20.85
N GLY A 308 2.74 1.40 20.43
CA GLY A 308 2.26 0.94 19.14
C GLY A 308 1.44 -0.34 19.30
N ASN A 309 0.22 -0.34 18.78
CA ASN A 309 -0.70 -1.45 18.89
C ASN A 309 -1.46 -1.67 17.60
N ARG A 310 -1.62 -2.94 17.21
CA ARG A 310 -2.42 -3.34 16.06
C ARG A 310 -3.24 -4.56 16.42
N TRP A 311 -4.53 -4.50 16.12
CA TRP A 311 -5.45 -5.64 16.22
C TRP A 311 -6.15 -5.79 14.89
N ASN A 312 -6.16 -6.97 14.35
CA ASN A 312 -6.97 -7.26 13.18
C ASN A 312 -7.70 -8.59 13.34
N GLY A 313 -8.84 -8.69 12.69
CA GLY A 313 -9.67 -9.87 12.69
C GLY A 313 -10.47 -10.00 11.40
N LEU A 314 -10.64 -11.23 10.96
CA LEU A 314 -11.40 -11.62 9.78
C LEU A 314 -12.34 -12.76 10.14
N ALA A 315 -13.58 -12.65 9.71
CA ALA A 315 -14.55 -13.74 9.69
C ALA A 315 -15.16 -13.85 8.29
N LYS A 316 -15.10 -15.04 7.69
CA LYS A 316 -15.60 -15.31 6.35
C LYS A 316 -16.47 -16.56 6.34
N LEU A 317 -17.61 -16.47 5.68
CA LEU A 317 -18.53 -17.59 5.44
C LEU A 317 -18.64 -17.83 3.94
N THR A 318 -18.59 -19.08 3.52
CA THR A 318 -18.79 -19.49 2.13
C THR A 318 -19.89 -20.53 2.09
N TYR A 319 -20.94 -20.25 1.33
CA TYR A 319 -22.10 -21.11 1.18
C TYR A 319 -22.32 -21.49 -0.29
N ASP A 320 -22.14 -22.75 -0.61
CA ASP A 320 -22.43 -23.33 -1.91
C ASP A 320 -23.89 -23.84 -1.90
N LEU A 321 -24.81 -23.04 -2.49
CA LEU A 321 -26.24 -23.33 -2.50
C LEU A 321 -26.55 -24.56 -3.37
N ARG A 322 -25.94 -24.60 -4.55
CA ARG A 322 -25.99 -25.65 -5.53
C ARG A 322 -24.78 -25.52 -6.46
N PRO A 323 -24.43 -26.54 -7.25
CA PRO A 323 -23.37 -26.41 -8.26
C PRO A 323 -23.52 -25.15 -9.09
N GLY A 324 -22.45 -24.37 -9.21
CA GLY A 324 -22.43 -23.09 -9.91
C GLY A 324 -23.07 -21.90 -9.18
N MET A 325 -23.57 -22.05 -7.94
CA MET A 325 -24.12 -20.93 -7.16
C MET A 325 -23.46 -20.82 -5.79
N ARG A 326 -22.77 -19.71 -5.54
CA ARG A 326 -22.05 -19.44 -4.29
C ARG A 326 -22.44 -18.09 -3.69
N VAL A 327 -22.57 -18.06 -2.38
CA VAL A 327 -22.64 -16.83 -1.58
C VAL A 327 -21.45 -16.78 -0.64
N GLN A 328 -20.77 -15.64 -0.62
CA GLN A 328 -19.72 -15.37 0.36
C GLN A 328 -20.10 -14.13 1.17
N ALA A 329 -19.87 -14.20 2.46
CA ALA A 329 -20.01 -13.07 3.38
C ALA A 329 -18.71 -12.93 4.17
N SER A 330 -18.21 -11.72 4.32
CA SER A 330 -17.00 -11.43 5.07
C SER A 330 -17.19 -10.19 5.93
N TYR A 331 -16.56 -10.23 7.10
CA TYR A 331 -16.38 -9.10 7.99
C TYR A 331 -14.92 -9.05 8.42
N GLN A 332 -14.29 -7.90 8.21
CA GLN A 332 -12.90 -7.65 8.59
C GLN A 332 -12.84 -6.34 9.35
N ARG A 333 -12.04 -6.30 10.40
CA ARG A 333 -11.77 -5.10 11.16
C ARG A 333 -10.30 -5.03 11.52
N SER A 334 -9.70 -3.87 11.38
CA SER A 334 -8.40 -3.56 11.93
C SER A 334 -8.47 -2.29 12.77
N LEU A 335 -7.81 -2.32 13.92
CA LEU A 335 -7.63 -1.19 14.80
C LEU A 335 -6.14 -0.99 15.04
N THR A 336 -5.63 0.18 14.68
CA THR A 336 -4.25 0.57 14.94
C THR A 336 -4.26 1.77 15.86
N ILE A 337 -3.53 1.69 16.97
CA ILE A 337 -3.36 2.80 17.91
C ILE A 337 -1.87 3.01 18.11
N ASN A 338 -1.37 4.20 17.83
CA ASN A 338 0.03 4.55 18.08
C ASN A 338 0.22 6.06 18.19
N GLN A 339 1.45 6.45 18.50
CA GLN A 339 1.85 7.86 18.60
C GLN A 339 2.72 8.31 17.43
N ASN A 340 2.63 7.65 16.29
CA ASN A 340 3.36 8.01 15.08
C ASN A 340 2.56 9.04 14.26
N THR A 341 3.09 10.24 14.11
CA THR A 341 2.47 11.34 13.36
C THR A 341 2.19 10.97 11.89
N ARG A 342 2.86 9.97 11.34
CA ARG A 342 2.64 9.48 9.98
C ARG A 342 1.30 8.76 9.79
N MET A 343 0.60 8.45 10.86
CA MET A 343 -0.76 7.88 10.78
C MET A 343 -1.76 8.83 10.11
N LEU A 344 -1.55 10.13 10.24
CA LEU A 344 -2.34 11.16 9.58
C LEU A 344 -1.46 11.86 8.54
N GLN A 345 -1.36 11.27 7.37
CA GLN A 345 -0.80 11.93 6.20
C GLN A 345 -1.94 12.38 5.31
N VAL A 346 -2.17 13.66 5.22
CA VAL A 346 -2.97 14.22 4.16
C VAL A 346 -2.15 14.14 2.88
N THR A 347 -2.74 13.67 1.85
CA THR A 347 -2.16 13.32 0.56
C THR A 347 -1.06 14.27 0.12
N GLY A 348 0.14 13.75 0.00
CA GLY A 348 1.26 14.46 -0.58
C GLY A 348 1.82 15.61 0.24
N ASN A 349 1.48 15.74 1.52
CA ASN A 349 2.04 16.81 2.36
C ASN A 349 3.51 16.61 2.70
N GLU A 350 4.04 15.39 2.59
CA GLU A 350 5.40 15.09 2.96
C GLU A 350 6.20 14.53 1.79
N ALA A 351 6.89 15.40 1.07
CA ALA A 351 7.84 15.02 0.04
C ALA A 351 9.11 14.40 0.65
N VAL A 352 9.48 14.83 1.82
CA VAL A 352 10.67 14.41 2.54
C VAL A 352 10.27 13.51 3.70
N ILE A 353 10.98 12.40 3.87
CA ILE A 353 10.77 11.49 5.00
C ILE A 353 11.10 12.23 6.29
N GLN A 354 10.11 12.30 7.18
CA GLN A 354 10.28 12.83 8.52
C GLN A 354 10.08 11.72 9.56
N PRO A 355 10.82 11.76 10.69
CA PRO A 355 10.56 10.86 11.80
C PRO A 355 9.16 11.08 12.34
N GLY A 356 8.33 10.04 12.37
CA GLY A 356 6.99 10.12 12.96
C GLY A 356 6.97 10.08 14.49
N PHE A 357 8.10 9.82 15.11
CA PHE A 357 8.23 9.67 16.55
C PHE A 357 8.18 11.03 17.24
N GLN A 358 7.28 11.21 18.21
CA GLN A 358 7.06 12.45 18.93
C GLN A 358 8.03 12.56 20.11
N TYR A 359 9.28 12.79 19.81
CA TYR A 359 10.40 12.80 20.75
C TYR A 359 10.21 13.79 21.92
N ALA A 360 9.61 14.93 21.67
CA ALA A 360 9.39 15.98 22.67
C ALA A 360 8.53 15.52 23.87
N PHE A 361 7.69 14.52 23.66
CA PHE A 361 6.77 14.02 24.68
C PHE A 361 7.19 12.68 25.30
N ILE A 362 8.44 12.27 25.14
CA ILE A 362 8.85 10.91 25.55
C ILE A 362 8.70 10.63 27.03
N LEU A 363 8.85 11.66 27.89
CA LEU A 363 8.65 11.53 29.33
C LEU A 363 7.19 11.75 29.76
N GLN A 364 6.35 12.32 28.88
CA GLN A 364 4.92 12.49 29.10
C GLN A 364 4.15 12.08 27.84
N PRO A 365 4.14 10.79 27.49
CA PRO A 365 3.51 10.30 26.24
C PRO A 365 2.02 10.61 26.15
N ASP A 366 1.34 10.81 27.29
CA ASP A 366 -0.07 11.20 27.33
C ASP A 366 -0.33 12.58 26.70
N ASN A 367 0.69 13.43 26.65
CA ASN A 367 0.61 14.78 26.07
C ASN A 367 0.87 14.76 24.55
N ALA A 368 1.40 13.66 24.02
CA ALA A 368 1.58 13.46 22.60
C ALA A 368 0.25 13.18 21.89
N ASN A 369 0.19 13.44 20.60
CA ASN A 369 -0.93 12.94 19.79
C ASN A 369 -0.92 11.42 19.75
N THR A 370 -2.06 10.84 20.14
CA THR A 370 -2.35 9.43 19.96
C THR A 370 -3.32 9.29 18.79
N TYR A 371 -2.92 8.50 17.81
CA TYR A 371 -3.67 8.23 16.60
C TYR A 371 -4.36 6.87 16.72
N ALA A 372 -5.68 6.86 16.60
CA ALA A 372 -6.49 5.65 16.55
C ALA A 372 -7.14 5.54 15.17
N HIS A 373 -6.78 4.50 14.41
CA HIS A 373 -7.31 4.22 13.07
C HIS A 373 -8.09 2.93 13.10
N ASP A 374 -9.42 3.01 12.93
CA ASP A 374 -10.36 1.90 12.93
C ASP A 374 -10.94 1.69 11.53
N ASN A 375 -10.71 0.52 10.95
CA ASN A 375 -11.12 0.20 9.60
C ASN A 375 -11.97 -1.07 9.60
N ILE A 376 -13.08 -1.02 8.88
CA ILE A 376 -14.01 -2.13 8.74
C ILE A 376 -14.33 -2.33 7.27
N ILE A 377 -14.12 -3.55 6.78
CA ILE A 377 -14.64 -4.00 5.49
C ILE A 377 -15.65 -5.11 5.73
N SER A 378 -16.80 -5.00 5.10
CA SER A 378 -17.77 -6.09 5.06
C SER A 378 -18.38 -6.22 3.67
N TYR A 379 -18.66 -7.43 3.23
CA TYR A 379 -19.31 -7.65 1.95
C TYR A 379 -20.16 -8.90 1.93
N VAL A 380 -21.09 -8.91 0.99
CA VAL A 380 -21.81 -10.10 0.53
C VAL A 380 -21.64 -10.18 -0.97
N LYS A 381 -21.11 -11.30 -1.45
CA LYS A 381 -20.88 -11.58 -2.87
C LYS A 381 -21.70 -12.78 -3.28
N TRP A 382 -22.42 -12.64 -4.37
CA TRP A 382 -23.16 -13.69 -5.05
C TRP A 382 -22.48 -14.00 -6.38
N SER A 383 -22.09 -15.25 -6.59
CA SER A 383 -21.53 -15.74 -7.86
C SER A 383 -22.46 -16.81 -8.43
N HIS A 384 -22.79 -16.70 -9.71
CA HIS A 384 -23.67 -17.65 -10.38
C HIS A 384 -23.21 -17.95 -11.80
N VAL A 385 -22.94 -19.21 -12.06
CA VAL A 385 -22.67 -19.76 -13.39
C VAL A 385 -24.01 -20.07 -14.07
N LEU A 386 -24.35 -19.29 -15.09
CA LEU A 386 -25.62 -19.43 -15.82
C LEU A 386 -25.62 -20.63 -16.75
N ASN A 387 -24.50 -20.83 -17.42
CA ASN A 387 -24.24 -21.93 -18.34
C ASN A 387 -22.72 -22.00 -18.61
N GLU A 388 -22.30 -22.97 -19.40
CA GLU A 388 -20.88 -23.25 -19.75
C GLU A 388 -20.07 -22.05 -20.29
N ARG A 389 -20.78 -21.01 -20.75
CA ARG A 389 -20.17 -19.86 -21.42
C ARG A 389 -20.41 -18.54 -20.70
N SER A 390 -21.19 -18.53 -19.63
CA SER A 390 -21.52 -17.28 -19.00
C SER A 390 -21.73 -17.42 -17.49
N PHE A 391 -21.23 -16.44 -16.76
CA PHE A 391 -21.43 -16.28 -15.32
C PHE A 391 -21.53 -14.80 -14.97
N TYR A 392 -22.05 -14.53 -13.79
CA TYR A 392 -22.06 -13.19 -13.23
C TYR A 392 -21.79 -13.21 -11.74
N ASP A 393 -21.23 -12.08 -11.28
CA ASP A 393 -20.99 -11.77 -9.89
C ASP A 393 -21.72 -10.50 -9.51
N VAL A 394 -22.32 -10.48 -8.34
CA VAL A 394 -22.88 -9.27 -7.71
C VAL A 394 -22.34 -9.17 -6.30
N GLN A 395 -21.82 -8.01 -5.96
CA GLN A 395 -21.25 -7.75 -4.65
C GLN A 395 -21.80 -6.44 -4.08
N VAL A 396 -22.24 -6.50 -2.84
CA VAL A 396 -22.55 -5.33 -2.02
C VAL A 396 -21.51 -5.30 -0.91
N SER A 397 -20.84 -4.17 -0.76
CA SER A 397 -19.79 -4.01 0.24
C SER A 397 -19.89 -2.67 0.95
N ARG A 398 -19.35 -2.64 2.16
CA ARG A 398 -19.19 -1.46 2.99
C ARG A 398 -17.73 -1.35 3.42
N LEU A 399 -17.09 -0.24 3.11
CA LEU A 399 -15.88 0.22 3.76
C LEU A 399 -16.26 1.30 4.76
N PHE A 400 -15.76 1.19 5.97
CA PHE A 400 -15.84 2.21 6.99
C PHE A 400 -14.45 2.42 7.57
N THR A 401 -13.97 3.66 7.55
CA THR A 401 -12.71 4.04 8.17
C THR A 401 -12.93 5.24 9.08
N LYS A 402 -12.26 5.24 10.22
CA LYS A 402 -12.24 6.36 11.15
C LYS A 402 -10.83 6.54 11.67
N LEU A 403 -10.28 7.75 11.55
CA LEU A 403 -9.02 8.12 12.18
C LEU A 403 -9.24 9.31 13.11
N ARG A 404 -8.77 9.16 14.33
CA ARG A 404 -8.77 10.21 15.34
C ARG A 404 -7.37 10.45 15.86
N ALA A 405 -6.97 11.72 15.95
CA ALA A 405 -5.76 12.15 16.64
C ALA A 405 -6.16 13.09 17.79
N ASP A 406 -5.74 12.72 18.99
CA ASP A 406 -6.08 13.43 20.22
C ASP A 406 -4.82 13.62 21.08
N ALA A 407 -4.62 14.82 21.55
CA ALA A 407 -3.46 15.19 22.35
C ALA A 407 -3.45 14.60 23.76
N ASN A 408 -4.56 14.09 24.26
CA ASN A 408 -4.63 13.66 25.66
C ASN A 408 -4.23 12.20 25.92
N GLY A 409 -3.99 11.39 24.89
CA GLY A 409 -3.65 9.97 25.05
C GLY A 409 -4.67 9.11 25.81
N ARG A 410 -5.56 9.74 26.57
CA ARG A 410 -6.48 9.11 27.51
C ARG A 410 -7.58 8.29 26.84
N HIS A 411 -7.83 8.49 25.58
CA HIS A 411 -8.88 7.83 24.81
C HIS A 411 -8.27 6.89 23.75
N TRP A 412 -7.56 5.90 24.23
CA TRP A 412 -7.00 4.84 23.39
C TRP A 412 -8.04 4.07 22.56
N ARG A 413 -9.31 4.14 22.94
CA ARG A 413 -10.36 3.49 22.18
C ARG A 413 -11.06 4.50 21.31
N PRO A 414 -11.27 4.19 20.02
CA PRO A 414 -12.12 5.02 19.19
C PRO A 414 -13.51 5.09 19.85
N ARG A 415 -13.99 6.31 20.10
CA ARG A 415 -15.37 6.51 20.48
C ARG A 415 -16.28 6.10 19.32
N ASN A 416 -17.54 5.84 19.62
CA ASN A 416 -18.54 5.65 18.58
C ASN A 416 -18.44 6.80 17.57
N VAL A 417 -18.72 6.46 16.30
CA VAL A 417 -18.73 7.47 15.23
C VAL A 417 -19.86 8.44 15.53
N ASP A 418 -19.51 9.62 16.03
CA ASP A 418 -20.44 10.71 16.10
C ASP A 418 -20.58 11.28 14.69
N THR A 419 -21.76 11.14 14.13
CA THR A 419 -22.08 11.54 12.76
C THR A 419 -22.36 13.02 12.61
N GLU A 420 -22.34 13.76 13.72
CA GLU A 420 -22.54 15.18 13.79
C GLU A 420 -21.36 15.84 14.50
N LEU A 421 -21.06 17.07 14.11
CA LEU A 421 -20.07 17.88 14.80
C LEU A 421 -20.59 18.20 16.20
N ASP A 422 -20.09 17.45 17.18
CA ASP A 422 -20.37 17.69 18.59
C ASP A 422 -19.22 18.49 19.20
N PRO A 423 -19.45 19.74 19.59
CA PRO A 423 -18.41 20.58 20.19
C PRO A 423 -17.80 19.99 21.47
N GLU A 424 -18.56 19.19 22.22
CA GLU A 424 -18.08 18.56 23.45
C GLU A 424 -17.18 17.34 23.16
N SER A 425 -17.25 16.77 21.97
CA SER A 425 -16.35 15.70 21.54
C SER A 425 -14.96 16.22 21.18
N ILE A 426 -14.82 17.51 20.95
CA ILE A 426 -13.55 18.17 20.67
C ILE A 426 -12.86 18.44 21.99
N VAL A 427 -11.72 17.82 22.19
CA VAL A 427 -11.02 17.83 23.46
C VAL A 427 -10.47 19.20 23.77
N THR A 428 -10.89 19.69 24.89
CA THR A 428 -10.23 20.77 25.59
C THR A 428 -8.99 20.24 26.31
N TYR A 429 -7.98 21.06 26.39
CA TYR A 429 -6.76 20.70 27.10
C TYR A 429 -7.07 20.39 28.58
N PRO A 430 -6.36 19.44 29.20
CA PRO A 430 -6.48 19.21 30.62
C PRO A 430 -5.88 20.40 31.40
N ALA A 431 -6.72 21.05 32.19
CA ALA A 431 -6.36 22.26 32.94
C ALA A 431 -5.09 22.12 33.81
N ASN A 432 -4.81 20.91 34.27
CA ASN A 432 -3.66 20.62 35.14
C ASN A 432 -2.30 20.52 34.43
N ILE A 433 -2.24 20.56 33.12
CA ILE A 433 -0.97 20.56 32.36
C ILE A 433 -0.36 21.97 32.29
N PHE A 434 -1.19 22.98 32.45
CA PHE A 434 -0.81 24.38 32.27
C PHE A 434 -0.76 25.16 33.59
N VAL A 435 -0.52 24.45 34.67
CA VAL A 435 -0.25 25.06 35.98
C VAL A 435 1.09 24.52 36.53
N ASP A 436 1.83 25.38 37.16
CA ASP A 436 3.06 25.01 37.86
C ASP A 436 2.77 24.30 39.17
N GLU A 437 3.83 23.97 39.95
CA GLU A 437 3.71 23.33 41.24
C GLU A 437 2.97 24.17 42.31
N ASN A 438 2.81 25.48 42.08
CA ASN A 438 2.06 26.40 42.90
C ASN A 438 0.61 26.57 42.45
N GLY A 439 0.25 25.99 41.30
CA GLY A 439 -1.08 26.14 40.68
C GLY A 439 -1.20 27.39 39.80
N ASP A 440 -0.10 28.07 39.51
CA ASP A 440 -0.11 29.22 38.59
C ASP A 440 -0.15 28.81 37.13
N PRO A 441 -0.89 29.50 36.25
CA PRO A 441 -0.97 29.20 34.83
C PRO A 441 0.40 29.27 34.15
N ILE A 442 0.76 28.21 33.42
CA ILE A 442 1.93 28.17 32.55
C ILE A 442 1.45 28.36 31.10
N ASP A 443 2.24 29.01 30.28
CA ASP A 443 1.98 29.08 28.82
C ASP A 443 1.98 27.64 28.27
N PRO A 444 0.86 27.17 27.70
CA PRO A 444 0.77 25.83 27.14
C PRO A 444 1.73 25.57 25.98
N ASN A 445 2.33 26.60 25.43
CA ASN A 445 3.35 26.51 24.39
C ASN A 445 4.79 26.59 24.93
N ALA A 446 4.95 26.75 26.24
CA ALA A 446 6.28 26.80 26.84
C ALA A 446 6.99 25.45 26.74
N LEU A 447 8.27 25.50 26.40
CA LEU A 447 9.15 24.32 26.37
C LEU A 447 9.70 24.06 27.77
N PHE A 448 9.43 22.87 28.30
CA PHE A 448 10.10 22.37 29.50
C PHE A 448 11.26 21.47 29.07
N VAL A 449 12.46 21.92 29.29
CA VAL A 449 13.69 21.20 28.98
C VAL A 449 14.14 20.43 30.21
N LEU A 450 14.11 19.10 30.12
CA LEU A 450 14.61 18.22 31.17
C LEU A 450 16.04 17.82 30.90
N PRO A 451 16.91 17.81 31.92
CA PRO A 451 18.24 17.26 31.81
C PRO A 451 18.13 15.72 31.58
N GLY A 452 18.89 15.20 30.66
CA GLY A 452 18.85 13.77 30.38
C GLY A 452 19.68 13.39 29.16
N PRO A 453 19.55 12.15 28.66
CA PRO A 453 20.32 11.65 27.54
C PRO A 453 19.98 12.33 26.19
N GLY A 454 19.13 13.28 26.17
CA GLY A 454 18.86 14.26 25.17
C GLY A 454 18.08 15.37 25.81
N LEU A 455 18.15 16.57 25.32
CA LEU A 455 17.31 17.64 25.80
C LEU A 455 15.88 17.37 25.36
N ILE A 456 15.05 16.90 26.27
CA ILE A 456 13.68 16.48 25.98
C ILE A 456 12.76 17.60 26.42
N ASN A 457 11.93 18.07 25.53
CA ASN A 457 10.82 18.94 25.88
C ASN A 457 9.75 18.09 26.58
N ASN A 458 9.46 18.41 27.81
CA ASN A 458 8.43 17.74 28.61
C ASN A 458 7.23 18.68 28.87
N GLY A 459 7.17 19.81 28.20
CA GLY A 459 6.14 20.81 28.41
C GLY A 459 5.07 20.79 27.34
N GLY A 460 3.91 21.31 27.71
CA GLY A 460 2.80 21.49 26.81
C GLY A 460 2.08 20.20 26.41
N ILE A 461 1.25 20.35 25.42
CA ILE A 461 0.41 19.31 24.85
C ILE A 461 0.49 19.42 23.33
N ALA A 462 0.36 18.32 22.63
CA ALA A 462 0.35 18.34 21.17
C ALA A 462 -0.80 19.19 20.62
N THR A 463 -0.51 19.95 19.58
CA THR A 463 -1.32 21.08 19.14
C THR A 463 -2.46 20.72 18.19
N ARG A 464 -2.54 19.48 17.71
CA ARG A 464 -3.53 19.07 16.72
C ARG A 464 -4.62 18.19 17.30
N PHE A 465 -5.86 18.53 17.03
CA PHE A 465 -7.00 17.62 17.14
C PHE A 465 -7.51 17.27 15.74
N HIS A 466 -7.68 15.99 15.47
CA HIS A 466 -8.21 15.50 14.22
C HIS A 466 -9.24 14.40 14.43
N ASP A 467 -10.34 14.45 13.70
CA ASP A 467 -11.32 13.37 13.64
C ASP A 467 -11.91 13.31 12.23
N HIS A 468 -11.71 12.20 11.54
CA HIS A 468 -12.39 11.96 10.29
C HIS A 468 -13.01 10.56 10.25
N PHE A 469 -14.08 10.42 9.48
CA PHE A 469 -14.53 9.13 9.02
C PHE A 469 -14.90 9.15 7.54
N ALA A 470 -14.76 8.01 6.90
CA ALA A 470 -15.27 7.76 5.57
C ALA A 470 -16.08 6.46 5.55
N GLU A 471 -17.30 6.55 5.09
CA GLU A 471 -18.16 5.39 4.81
C GLU A 471 -18.42 5.30 3.32
N GLU A 472 -18.11 4.15 2.72
CA GLU A 472 -18.39 3.85 1.32
C GLU A 472 -19.26 2.60 1.21
N ILE A 473 -20.46 2.72 0.68
CA ILE A 473 -21.30 1.58 0.30
C ILE A 473 -21.16 1.39 -1.19
N THR A 474 -20.67 0.22 -1.62
CA THR A 474 -20.42 -0.10 -3.02
C THR A 474 -21.32 -1.22 -3.50
N LEU A 475 -22.02 -0.98 -4.61
CA LEU A 475 -22.68 -2.02 -5.40
C LEU A 475 -21.85 -2.25 -6.67
N ARG A 476 -21.37 -3.47 -6.85
CA ARG A 476 -20.64 -3.89 -8.04
C ARG A 476 -21.29 -5.12 -8.65
N ALA A 477 -21.40 -5.13 -9.97
CA ALA A 477 -21.81 -6.30 -10.71
C ALA A 477 -20.96 -6.46 -11.98
N SER A 478 -20.67 -7.70 -12.32
CA SER A 478 -19.98 -8.05 -13.56
C SER A 478 -20.59 -9.27 -14.21
N TYR A 479 -20.60 -9.28 -15.53
CA TYR A 479 -21.06 -10.37 -16.35
C TYR A 479 -19.97 -10.76 -17.35
N THR A 480 -19.62 -12.03 -17.34
CA THR A 480 -18.63 -12.60 -18.27
C THR A 480 -19.31 -13.57 -19.22
N ARG A 481 -18.96 -13.47 -20.51
CA ARG A 481 -19.44 -14.38 -21.56
C ARG A 481 -18.30 -14.77 -22.50
N PHE A 482 -18.18 -16.07 -22.76
CA PHE A 482 -17.27 -16.63 -23.73
C PHE A 482 -18.00 -16.81 -25.08
N SER A 483 -17.29 -16.63 -26.19
CA SER A 483 -17.77 -16.98 -27.52
C SER A 483 -18.01 -18.50 -27.67
N THR A 484 -18.66 -18.93 -28.74
CA THR A 484 -18.96 -20.36 -28.97
C THR A 484 -17.69 -21.20 -29.10
N ASP A 485 -16.66 -20.65 -29.72
CA ASP A 485 -15.34 -21.25 -29.89
C ASP A 485 -14.40 -21.03 -28.67
N LYS A 486 -14.88 -20.34 -27.64
CA LYS A 486 -14.15 -19.92 -26.42
C LYS A 486 -12.88 -19.10 -26.66
N ASN A 487 -12.65 -18.66 -27.92
CA ASN A 487 -11.49 -17.84 -28.26
C ASN A 487 -11.67 -16.38 -27.82
N ASN A 488 -12.89 -15.93 -27.67
CA ASN A 488 -13.17 -14.56 -27.26
C ASN A 488 -13.93 -14.53 -25.94
N ARG A 489 -13.65 -13.51 -25.14
CA ARG A 489 -14.30 -13.28 -23.85
C ARG A 489 -14.75 -11.83 -23.72
N LEU A 490 -16.02 -11.62 -23.45
CA LEU A 490 -16.59 -10.34 -23.08
C LEU A 490 -16.79 -10.29 -21.57
N ASN A 491 -16.26 -9.26 -20.92
CA ASN A 491 -16.55 -8.94 -19.54
C ASN A 491 -17.13 -7.51 -19.51
N VAL A 492 -18.29 -7.33 -18.93
CA VAL A 492 -18.94 -6.02 -18.73
C VAL A 492 -19.42 -5.91 -17.30
N GLY A 493 -19.36 -4.72 -16.75
CA GLY A 493 -19.83 -4.52 -15.40
C GLY A 493 -20.03 -3.05 -15.04
N PHE A 494 -20.53 -2.85 -13.85
CA PHE A 494 -20.68 -1.53 -13.27
C PHE A 494 -20.28 -1.52 -11.79
N GLU A 495 -19.93 -0.34 -11.31
CA GLU A 495 -19.64 -0.04 -9.92
C GLU A 495 -20.37 1.26 -9.56
N ALA A 496 -21.09 1.27 -8.45
CA ALA A 496 -21.72 2.46 -7.90
C ALA A 496 -21.36 2.60 -6.42
N LYS A 497 -20.77 3.74 -6.05
CA LYS A 497 -20.30 4.07 -4.70
C LYS A 497 -21.10 5.22 -4.11
N PHE A 498 -21.62 4.99 -2.93
CA PHE A 498 -22.36 5.93 -2.10
C PHE A 498 -21.54 6.27 -0.88
N ASN A 499 -21.06 7.50 -0.80
CA ASN A 499 -20.09 7.91 0.20
C ASN A 499 -20.71 8.88 1.21
N ASP A 500 -20.20 8.82 2.45
CA ASP A 500 -20.43 9.80 3.53
C ASP A 500 -19.09 10.07 4.20
N TYR A 501 -18.58 11.28 4.09
CA TYR A 501 -17.27 11.70 4.58
C TYR A 501 -17.43 12.84 5.58
N GLN A 502 -16.72 12.76 6.69
CA GLN A 502 -16.57 13.84 7.66
C GLN A 502 -15.09 14.10 7.89
N TRP A 503 -14.76 15.38 7.99
CA TRP A 503 -13.43 15.87 8.28
C TRP A 503 -13.50 16.95 9.33
N ILE A 504 -12.69 16.82 10.39
CA ILE A 504 -12.51 17.80 11.44
C ILE A 504 -11.00 17.86 11.72
N ASP A 505 -10.38 18.97 11.43
CA ASP A 505 -8.96 19.22 11.73
C ASP A 505 -8.84 20.58 12.41
N ILE A 506 -8.33 20.60 13.64
CA ILE A 506 -8.26 21.80 14.47
C ILE A 506 -6.84 21.91 15.04
N ILE A 507 -6.22 23.06 14.82
CA ILE A 507 -4.91 23.37 15.41
C ILE A 507 -5.13 24.21 16.67
N ARG A 508 -4.52 23.79 17.77
CA ARG A 508 -4.67 24.40 19.10
C ARG A 508 -6.15 24.53 19.52
N PRO A 509 -6.86 23.41 19.74
CA PRO A 509 -8.31 23.39 19.96
C PRO A 509 -8.79 24.11 21.24
N TRP A 510 -7.89 24.70 22.01
CA TRP A 510 -8.17 25.48 23.22
C TRP A 510 -8.21 27.01 23.02
N VAL A 511 -7.94 27.49 21.81
CA VAL A 511 -7.98 28.91 21.46
C VAL A 511 -9.01 29.19 20.38
N GLY A 512 -9.25 30.46 20.07
CA GLY A 512 -10.15 30.89 19.00
C GLY A 512 -11.62 30.97 19.41
N ALA A 513 -12.49 31.07 18.41
CA ALA A 513 -13.92 31.18 18.62
C ALA A 513 -14.54 29.90 19.15
N PRO A 514 -15.57 29.96 20.00
CA PRO A 514 -16.26 28.75 20.47
C PRO A 514 -16.97 28.04 19.30
N ILE A 515 -17.01 26.72 19.38
CA ILE A 515 -17.80 25.89 18.47
C ILE A 515 -19.23 25.87 19.02
N GLY A 516 -20.18 26.38 18.27
CA GLY A 516 -21.58 26.47 18.67
C GLY A 516 -22.04 27.89 18.99
N ASP A 517 -23.31 28.03 19.31
CA ASP A 517 -23.94 29.35 19.51
C ASP A 517 -23.55 29.99 20.83
N GLU A 518 -23.24 31.14 20.69
CA GLU A 518 -23.10 32.41 21.42
C GLU A 518 -22.93 32.42 22.96
N GLU A 519 -23.38 31.50 23.73
CA GLU A 519 -23.34 31.68 25.20
C GLU A 519 -22.70 30.49 25.97
N GLY A 520 -21.39 30.38 25.89
CA GLY A 520 -20.59 29.93 27.02
C GLY A 520 -20.73 28.48 27.54
N THR A 521 -21.51 27.61 26.92
CA THR A 521 -21.69 26.22 27.36
C THR A 521 -20.76 25.23 26.71
N SER A 522 -20.21 25.54 25.53
CA SER A 522 -19.27 24.66 24.82
C SER A 522 -17.84 24.96 25.24
N THR A 523 -17.12 23.93 25.66
CA THR A 523 -15.69 24.02 25.97
C THR A 523 -14.84 23.90 24.70
N GLY A 524 -15.37 23.35 23.60
CA GLY A 524 -14.66 23.21 22.33
C GLY A 524 -14.51 24.55 21.60
N ARG A 525 -13.33 24.78 21.00
CA ARG A 525 -13.01 25.97 20.24
C ARG A 525 -12.49 25.62 18.85
N LEU A 526 -12.63 26.54 17.92
CA LEU A 526 -12.18 26.37 16.54
C LEU A 526 -10.66 26.40 16.37
N GLY A 527 -9.93 26.65 17.46
CA GLY A 527 -8.49 26.71 17.42
C GLY A 527 -7.94 27.96 16.73
N GLU A 528 -6.67 27.95 16.48
CA GLU A 528 -5.99 28.93 15.65
C GLU A 528 -6.43 28.79 14.19
N SER A 529 -6.59 27.54 13.74
CA SER A 529 -7.18 27.20 12.44
C SER A 529 -8.00 25.93 12.53
N SER A 530 -9.05 25.86 11.73
CA SER A 530 -9.90 24.67 11.65
C SER A 530 -10.39 24.44 10.22
N ASP A 531 -10.50 23.18 9.85
CA ASP A 531 -11.16 22.74 8.62
C ASP A 531 -12.21 21.69 8.98
N ILE A 532 -13.47 22.03 8.78
CA ILE A 532 -14.61 21.23 9.25
C ILE A 532 -15.64 21.14 8.15
N TRP A 533 -15.93 19.90 7.69
CA TRP A 533 -16.98 19.66 6.70
C TRP A 533 -17.49 18.23 6.75
N ARG A 534 -18.73 18.02 6.24
CA ARG A 534 -19.33 16.71 6.00
C ARG A 534 -20.01 16.69 4.65
N VAL A 535 -19.68 15.68 3.83
CA VAL A 535 -20.09 15.62 2.44
C VAL A 535 -20.52 14.22 2.04
N LYS A 536 -21.40 14.13 1.04
CA LYS A 536 -21.93 12.85 0.53
C LYS A 536 -21.70 12.75 -0.99
N PRO A 537 -20.44 12.57 -1.42
CA PRO A 537 -20.14 12.43 -2.85
C PRO A 537 -20.70 11.12 -3.42
N ARG A 538 -20.83 11.07 -4.74
CA ARG A 538 -21.23 9.88 -5.48
C ARG A 538 -20.19 9.61 -6.56
N ARG A 539 -19.79 8.38 -6.71
CA ARG A 539 -18.86 7.98 -7.76
C ARG A 539 -19.15 6.58 -8.25
N GLY A 540 -18.60 6.24 -9.41
CA GLY A 540 -18.72 4.88 -9.94
C GLY A 540 -18.24 4.81 -11.38
N ALA A 541 -18.46 3.66 -11.99
CA ALA A 541 -18.07 3.43 -13.38
C ALA A 541 -18.90 2.37 -14.07
N LEU A 542 -18.96 2.49 -15.40
CA LEU A 542 -19.30 1.41 -16.31
C LEU A 542 -18.01 0.92 -16.96
N PHE A 543 -17.78 -0.38 -17.03
CA PHE A 543 -16.58 -0.92 -17.63
C PHE A 543 -16.87 -2.12 -18.52
N GLY A 544 -16.02 -2.31 -19.52
CA GLY A 544 -16.09 -3.44 -20.42
C GLY A 544 -14.71 -3.82 -20.93
N THR A 545 -14.47 -5.10 -21.09
CA THR A 545 -13.25 -5.66 -21.69
C THR A 545 -13.64 -6.75 -22.69
N TYR A 546 -13.14 -6.65 -23.91
CA TYR A 546 -13.25 -7.68 -24.92
C TYR A 546 -11.89 -8.29 -25.20
N GLN A 547 -11.74 -9.57 -24.88
CA GLN A 547 -10.53 -10.35 -25.15
C GLN A 547 -10.68 -11.11 -26.44
N ILE A 548 -9.69 -10.99 -27.31
CA ILE A 548 -9.58 -11.67 -28.58
C ILE A 548 -8.37 -12.58 -28.56
N ARG A 549 -8.55 -13.83 -28.97
CA ARG A 549 -7.46 -14.78 -29.24
C ARG A 549 -7.44 -15.12 -30.72
N TYR A 550 -6.33 -14.85 -31.35
CA TYR A 550 -6.17 -15.14 -32.75
C TYR A 550 -4.73 -15.59 -33.04
N ARG A 551 -4.56 -16.84 -33.49
CA ARG A 551 -3.24 -17.41 -33.84
C ARG A 551 -2.13 -17.15 -32.82
N GLY A 552 -2.44 -17.31 -31.52
CA GLY A 552 -1.50 -17.08 -30.42
C GLY A 552 -1.48 -15.64 -29.92
N LEU A 553 -1.90 -14.65 -30.71
CA LEU A 553 -2.08 -13.29 -30.22
C LEU A 553 -3.26 -13.22 -29.25
N ILE A 554 -3.04 -12.58 -28.11
CA ILE A 554 -4.08 -12.26 -27.14
C ILE A 554 -4.15 -10.75 -27.00
N ALA A 555 -5.30 -10.17 -27.37
CA ALA A 555 -5.55 -8.74 -27.24
C ALA A 555 -6.75 -8.51 -26.32
N ASN A 556 -6.59 -7.63 -25.34
CA ASN A 556 -7.65 -7.17 -24.44
C ASN A 556 -7.94 -5.69 -24.73
N LEU A 557 -9.11 -5.43 -25.29
CA LEU A 557 -9.63 -4.09 -25.55
C LEU A 557 -10.56 -3.72 -24.41
N GLY A 558 -10.13 -2.78 -23.54
CA GLY A 558 -10.86 -2.33 -22.39
C GLY A 558 -11.31 -0.88 -22.49
N THR A 559 -12.42 -0.57 -21.90
CA THR A 559 -12.87 0.81 -21.69
C THR A 559 -13.56 0.95 -20.35
N ARG A 560 -13.37 2.09 -19.70
CA ARG A 560 -14.01 2.45 -18.45
C ARG A 560 -14.56 3.87 -18.55
N LEU A 561 -15.84 4.03 -18.31
CA LEU A 561 -16.50 5.32 -18.19
C LEU A 561 -16.70 5.60 -16.69
N GLU A 562 -15.91 6.50 -16.15
CA GLU A 562 -16.04 6.95 -14.77
C GLU A 562 -17.01 8.13 -14.66
N TYR A 563 -17.72 8.18 -13.53
CA TYR A 563 -18.55 9.31 -13.15
C TYR A 563 -18.33 9.65 -11.68
N TRP A 564 -18.35 10.94 -11.35
CA TRP A 564 -18.32 11.41 -9.97
C TRP A 564 -19.09 12.70 -9.79
N ALA A 565 -19.63 12.88 -8.60
CA ALA A 565 -20.33 14.07 -8.17
C ALA A 565 -19.81 14.48 -6.80
N PRO A 566 -19.34 15.72 -6.60
CA PRO A 566 -18.91 16.23 -5.29
C PRO A 566 -20.05 16.25 -4.26
N GLY A 567 -21.30 16.25 -4.72
CA GLY A 567 -22.47 16.12 -3.85
C GLY A 567 -23.25 17.40 -3.63
N ARG A 568 -24.40 17.28 -2.98
CA ARG A 568 -25.34 18.38 -2.74
C ARG A 568 -24.73 19.55 -1.94
N TYR A 569 -23.74 19.26 -1.11
CA TYR A 569 -23.04 20.28 -0.35
C TYR A 569 -22.39 21.29 -1.31
N VAL A 570 -21.59 20.81 -2.24
CA VAL A 570 -20.95 21.65 -3.26
C VAL A 570 -21.99 22.32 -4.18
N ASP A 571 -22.99 21.55 -4.65
CA ASP A 571 -24.02 22.11 -5.53
C ASP A 571 -24.74 23.33 -4.89
N ARG A 572 -24.96 23.30 -3.57
CA ARG A 572 -25.52 24.45 -2.84
C ARG A 572 -24.56 25.60 -2.74
N LEU A 573 -23.30 25.34 -2.37
CA LEU A 573 -22.28 26.41 -2.20
C LEU A 573 -21.94 27.09 -3.53
N VAL A 574 -21.97 26.39 -4.64
CA VAL A 574 -21.79 26.98 -5.98
C VAL A 574 -22.92 27.96 -6.32
N GLU A 575 -24.11 27.75 -5.81
CA GLU A 575 -25.25 28.69 -5.97
C GLU A 575 -25.31 29.76 -4.87
N ASP A 576 -24.60 29.62 -3.76
CA ASP A 576 -24.54 30.58 -2.68
C ASP A 576 -23.52 31.70 -2.97
N PRO A 577 -23.95 32.95 -3.11
CA PRO A 577 -23.05 34.08 -3.37
C PRO A 577 -22.09 34.38 -2.20
N LEU A 578 -22.41 33.94 -0.97
CA LEU A 578 -21.58 34.16 0.21
C LEU A 578 -20.44 33.11 0.33
N ALA A 579 -20.56 31.99 -0.34
CA ALA A 579 -19.49 30.98 -0.32
C ALA A 579 -18.22 31.51 -1.02
N PRO A 580 -17.02 31.22 -0.49
CA PRO A 580 -15.76 31.73 -1.02
C PRO A 580 -15.32 30.99 -2.28
N ILE A 581 -16.19 30.91 -3.28
CA ILE A 581 -15.94 30.27 -4.56
C ILE A 581 -15.86 31.35 -5.64
N LEU A 582 -14.77 31.36 -6.39
CA LEU A 582 -14.55 32.32 -7.48
C LEU A 582 -15.64 32.20 -8.55
N ASP A 583 -16.08 33.35 -9.13
CA ASP A 583 -17.13 33.36 -10.16
C ASP A 583 -16.75 32.51 -11.39
N GLY A 584 -15.47 32.54 -11.80
CA GLY A 584 -14.96 31.69 -12.87
C GLY A 584 -15.11 30.19 -12.58
N VAL A 585 -14.85 29.78 -11.35
CA VAL A 585 -15.02 28.40 -10.89
C VAL A 585 -16.50 27.99 -10.87
N ARG A 586 -17.39 28.90 -10.41
CA ARG A 586 -18.85 28.65 -10.45
C ARG A 586 -19.36 28.43 -11.88
N ALA A 587 -18.89 29.27 -12.82
CA ALA A 587 -19.26 29.16 -14.24
C ALA A 587 -18.70 27.84 -14.82
N SER A 588 -17.40 27.58 -14.64
CA SER A 588 -16.73 26.37 -15.13
C SER A 588 -17.36 25.09 -14.58
N TYR A 589 -17.65 25.03 -13.27
CA TYR A 589 -18.32 23.90 -12.66
C TYR A 589 -19.69 23.61 -13.28
N ARG A 590 -20.46 24.68 -13.58
CA ARG A 590 -21.77 24.51 -14.24
C ARG A 590 -21.65 24.00 -15.66
N ASP A 591 -20.65 24.46 -16.39
CA ASP A 591 -20.42 24.11 -17.80
C ASP A 591 -19.82 22.69 -17.94
N ASN A 592 -18.93 22.30 -17.03
CA ASN A 592 -18.22 21.01 -17.06
C ASN A 592 -19.01 19.86 -16.42
N THR A 593 -20.19 20.12 -15.88
CA THR A 593 -21.00 19.09 -15.20
C THR A 593 -22.36 18.89 -15.85
N VAL A 594 -22.84 17.65 -15.83
CA VAL A 594 -24.18 17.28 -16.28
C VAL A 594 -25.08 17.07 -15.07
N LYS A 595 -26.20 17.79 -15.00
CA LYS A 595 -27.17 17.61 -13.90
C LYS A 595 -28.06 16.40 -14.15
N LEU A 596 -27.95 15.39 -13.27
CA LEU A 596 -28.73 14.17 -13.34
C LEU A 596 -29.19 13.76 -11.93
N PHE A 597 -30.44 13.36 -11.76
CA PHE A 597 -31.03 12.95 -10.44
C PHE A 597 -30.79 13.98 -9.31
N GLY A 598 -30.76 15.26 -9.64
CA GLY A 598 -30.59 16.34 -8.67
C GLY A 598 -29.15 16.59 -8.19
N LEU A 599 -28.16 15.97 -8.80
CA LEU A 599 -26.72 16.17 -8.58
C LEU A 599 -26.03 16.52 -9.89
N ARG A 600 -24.91 17.19 -9.80
CA ARG A 600 -24.03 17.49 -10.94
C ARG A 600 -22.90 16.46 -11.00
N TYR A 601 -22.73 15.86 -12.18
CA TYR A 601 -21.77 14.81 -12.44
C TYR A 601 -20.74 15.24 -13.47
N LYS A 602 -19.49 14.87 -13.23
CA LYS A 602 -18.42 14.84 -14.24
C LYS A 602 -18.26 13.43 -14.79
N LEU A 603 -17.84 13.31 -16.03
CA LEU A 603 -17.69 12.04 -16.76
C LEU A 603 -16.31 11.97 -17.42
N ARG A 604 -15.67 10.79 -17.38
CA ARG A 604 -14.39 10.56 -18.07
C ARG A 604 -14.32 9.15 -18.68
N LEU A 605 -13.88 9.08 -19.94
CA LEU A 605 -13.70 7.82 -20.66
C LEU A 605 -12.21 7.44 -20.66
N LEU A 606 -11.91 6.20 -20.26
CA LEU A 606 -10.56 5.69 -20.07
C LEU A 606 -10.34 4.45 -20.96
N PRO A 607 -9.67 4.58 -22.12
CA PRO A 607 -9.34 3.45 -22.96
C PRO A 607 -8.16 2.66 -22.39
N ARG A 608 -8.17 1.34 -22.62
CA ARG A 608 -7.10 0.42 -22.18
C ARG A 608 -6.88 -0.66 -23.23
N LEU A 609 -5.63 -0.93 -23.56
CA LEU A 609 -5.21 -1.95 -24.51
C LEU A 609 -4.11 -2.80 -23.88
N ARG A 610 -4.27 -4.11 -23.88
CA ARG A 610 -3.24 -5.05 -23.46
C ARG A 610 -3.09 -6.11 -24.53
N VAL A 611 -1.87 -6.32 -24.98
CA VAL A 611 -1.55 -7.29 -26.03
C VAL A 611 -0.45 -8.22 -25.52
N SER A 612 -0.66 -9.52 -25.64
CA SER A 612 0.35 -10.55 -25.41
C SER A 612 0.59 -11.31 -26.71
N PHE A 613 1.84 -11.38 -27.11
CA PHE A 613 2.26 -12.03 -28.35
C PHE A 613 3.32 -13.10 -28.05
N PRO A 614 2.96 -14.38 -27.99
CA PRO A 614 3.89 -15.48 -27.88
C PRO A 614 4.75 -15.54 -29.13
N ILE A 615 6.02 -15.21 -29.05
CA ILE A 615 6.99 -15.31 -30.15
C ILE A 615 7.42 -16.77 -30.31
N GLN A 616 7.57 -17.47 -29.19
CA GLN A 616 7.89 -18.89 -29.07
C GLN A 616 7.13 -19.45 -27.86
N GLU A 617 7.08 -20.77 -27.73
CA GLU A 617 6.40 -21.44 -26.62
C GLU A 617 6.85 -20.99 -25.22
N ASN A 618 8.11 -20.57 -25.14
CA ASN A 618 8.75 -20.10 -23.90
C ASN A 618 9.09 -18.61 -23.90
N ARG A 619 8.61 -17.83 -24.89
CA ARG A 619 8.90 -16.40 -25.01
C ARG A 619 7.66 -15.61 -25.40
N VAL A 620 7.36 -14.62 -24.59
CA VAL A 620 6.20 -13.75 -24.76
C VAL A 620 6.64 -12.30 -24.79
N LEU A 621 6.30 -11.60 -25.86
CA LEU A 621 6.35 -10.14 -25.92
C LEU A 621 4.98 -9.61 -25.53
N PHE A 622 4.92 -8.58 -24.68
CA PHE A 622 3.66 -7.93 -24.37
C PHE A 622 3.78 -6.41 -24.47
N PHE A 623 2.65 -5.79 -24.81
CA PHE A 623 2.52 -4.35 -24.88
C PHE A 623 1.22 -3.93 -24.17
N ASN A 624 1.32 -2.89 -23.35
CA ASN A 624 0.19 -2.30 -22.65
C ASN A 624 0.14 -0.79 -22.90
N TYR A 625 -1.06 -0.31 -23.10
CA TYR A 625 -1.40 1.10 -23.15
C TYR A 625 -2.66 1.32 -22.34
N GLY A 626 -2.70 2.36 -21.49
CA GLY A 626 -3.89 2.62 -20.71
C GLY A 626 -3.94 3.98 -20.08
N HIS A 627 -5.18 4.45 -19.90
CA HIS A 627 -5.49 5.64 -19.13
C HIS A 627 -6.02 5.19 -17.76
N ALA A 628 -5.51 5.82 -16.73
CA ALA A 628 -5.97 5.67 -15.36
C ALA A 628 -6.21 7.05 -14.74
N THR A 629 -7.07 7.11 -13.75
CA THR A 629 -7.40 8.35 -13.06
C THR A 629 -7.37 8.14 -11.55
N GLN A 630 -7.11 9.23 -10.85
CA GLN A 630 -7.27 9.33 -9.41
C GLN A 630 -8.08 10.56 -9.06
N LEU A 631 -9.13 10.37 -8.26
CA LEU A 631 -9.95 11.48 -7.80
C LEU A 631 -9.13 12.43 -6.89
N PRO A 632 -9.43 13.74 -6.93
CA PRO A 632 -8.89 14.69 -5.99
C PRO A 632 -9.10 14.24 -4.55
N HIS A 633 -8.11 14.47 -3.70
CA HIS A 633 -8.32 14.28 -2.27
C HIS A 633 -9.47 15.18 -1.80
N PRO A 634 -10.38 14.69 -0.95
CA PRO A 634 -11.55 15.48 -0.56
C PRO A 634 -11.23 16.85 0.05
N THR A 635 -10.13 17.00 0.79
CA THR A 635 -9.71 18.31 1.32
C THR A 635 -9.46 19.34 0.19
N PHE A 636 -8.93 18.92 -0.95
CA PHE A 636 -8.68 19.83 -2.07
C PHE A 636 -9.97 20.35 -2.72
N VAL A 637 -11.07 19.63 -2.51
CA VAL A 637 -12.40 20.01 -3.03
C VAL A 637 -13.22 20.82 -2.04
N TYR A 638 -13.12 20.49 -0.73
CA TYR A 638 -14.08 20.96 0.27
C TYR A 638 -13.54 21.91 1.30
N THR A 639 -12.20 22.01 1.49
CA THR A 639 -11.58 22.87 2.52
C THR A 639 -11.98 24.33 2.35
N GLY A 640 -12.35 24.97 3.45
CA GLY A 640 -12.61 26.41 3.53
C GLY A 640 -13.85 26.90 2.77
N LEU A 641 -14.70 26.01 2.24
CA LEU A 641 -15.86 26.43 1.43
C LEU A 641 -17.09 26.80 2.24
N ASP A 642 -17.17 26.47 3.54
CA ASP A 642 -18.33 26.78 4.37
C ASP A 642 -18.28 28.21 4.89
N PRO A 643 -19.22 29.09 4.51
CA PRO A 643 -19.26 30.50 4.98
C PRO A 643 -19.31 30.60 6.52
N PHE A 644 -19.92 29.66 7.22
CA PHE A 644 -20.01 29.67 8.67
C PHE A 644 -18.65 29.64 9.38
N PHE A 645 -17.68 28.87 8.82
CA PHE A 645 -16.35 28.76 9.41
C PHE A 645 -15.39 29.83 8.88
N GLN A 646 -15.68 30.46 7.75
CA GLN A 646 -14.78 31.40 7.10
C GLN A 646 -14.43 32.63 7.96
N ASP A 647 -15.39 33.13 8.73
CA ASP A 647 -15.19 34.29 9.63
C ASP A 647 -14.57 33.92 10.97
N ARG A 648 -14.53 32.61 11.28
CA ARG A 648 -14.18 32.11 12.60
C ARG A 648 -12.84 31.36 12.62
N SER A 649 -12.27 31.07 11.47
CA SER A 649 -11.05 30.32 11.34
C SER A 649 -10.21 30.84 10.17
N PHE A 650 -8.92 30.71 10.29
CA PHE A 650 -7.98 31.04 9.23
C PHE A 650 -7.80 29.84 8.30
N PHE A 651 -7.93 30.06 6.99
CA PHE A 651 -7.62 29.10 5.95
C PHE A 651 -6.49 29.62 5.09
N ALA A 652 -5.42 28.86 4.98
CA ALA A 652 -4.29 29.18 4.12
C ALA A 652 -4.63 28.96 2.64
N ASP A 653 -5.38 27.91 2.35
CA ASP A 653 -5.80 27.48 1.01
C ASP A 653 -7.31 27.34 0.91
N LEU A 654 -7.82 27.40 -0.30
CA LEU A 654 -9.23 27.22 -0.62
C LEU A 654 -9.40 25.99 -1.51
N GLY A 655 -10.39 25.17 -1.18
CA GLY A 655 -10.81 24.05 -1.99
C GLY A 655 -11.43 24.49 -3.31
N ASN A 656 -11.32 23.64 -4.32
CA ASN A 656 -11.89 23.89 -5.63
C ASN A 656 -12.89 22.79 -5.99
N PRO A 657 -14.20 23.08 -6.03
CA PRO A 657 -15.21 22.09 -6.40
C PRO A 657 -15.15 21.66 -7.86
N ASP A 658 -14.46 22.43 -8.73
CA ASP A 658 -14.32 22.10 -10.16
C ASP A 658 -13.05 21.33 -10.52
N LEU A 659 -12.32 20.82 -9.54
CA LEU A 659 -11.17 19.96 -9.81
C LEU A 659 -11.54 18.74 -10.62
N ASP A 660 -10.69 18.39 -11.58
CA ASP A 660 -10.73 17.17 -12.34
C ASP A 660 -9.83 16.09 -11.72
N PRO A 661 -10.08 14.81 -11.97
CA PRO A 661 -9.17 13.75 -11.57
C PRO A 661 -7.80 13.91 -12.21
N GLU A 662 -6.77 13.60 -11.43
CA GLU A 662 -5.41 13.42 -11.94
C GLU A 662 -5.38 12.26 -12.93
N VAL A 663 -4.66 12.38 -14.04
CA VAL A 663 -4.61 11.40 -15.14
C VAL A 663 -3.23 10.83 -15.27
N ASP A 664 -3.16 9.51 -15.46
CA ASP A 664 -1.95 8.79 -15.83
C ASP A 664 -2.16 8.08 -17.16
N ILE A 665 -1.25 8.32 -18.11
CA ILE A 665 -1.17 7.61 -19.38
C ILE A 665 0.07 6.74 -19.35
N SER A 666 -0.13 5.43 -19.36
CA SER A 666 0.96 4.46 -19.23
C SER A 666 1.20 3.68 -20.52
N TYR A 667 2.47 3.44 -20.81
CA TYR A 667 2.96 2.60 -21.89
C TYR A 667 3.93 1.58 -21.33
N GLU A 668 3.79 0.33 -21.74
CA GLU A 668 4.70 -0.74 -21.35
C GLU A 668 5.05 -1.61 -22.55
N LEU A 669 6.30 -2.03 -22.60
CA LEU A 669 6.79 -3.07 -23.49
C LEU A 669 7.60 -4.05 -22.67
N GLY A 670 7.23 -5.32 -22.69
CA GLY A 670 7.95 -6.32 -21.90
C GLY A 670 8.20 -7.61 -22.63
N LEU A 671 9.26 -8.30 -22.21
CA LEU A 671 9.64 -9.61 -22.69
C LEU A 671 9.70 -10.56 -21.49
N ARG A 672 8.99 -11.68 -21.58
CA ARG A 672 9.12 -12.83 -20.67
C ARG A 672 9.78 -13.97 -21.41
N ASN A 673 10.84 -14.51 -20.83
CA ASN A 673 11.58 -15.62 -21.40
C ASN A 673 11.82 -16.70 -20.34
N GLN A 674 11.27 -17.86 -20.57
CA GLN A 674 11.51 -19.05 -19.76
C GLN A 674 12.64 -19.84 -20.40
N PHE A 675 13.78 -19.97 -19.72
CA PHE A 675 14.95 -20.69 -20.25
C PHE A 675 14.81 -22.20 -20.03
N SER A 676 14.19 -22.57 -18.93
CA SER A 676 13.88 -23.96 -18.58
C SER A 676 12.55 -24.03 -17.81
N THR A 677 12.08 -25.21 -17.47
CA THR A 677 10.89 -25.38 -16.60
C THR A 677 11.07 -24.71 -15.24
N ASN A 678 12.31 -24.45 -14.86
CA ASN A 678 12.70 -24.04 -13.50
C ASN A 678 13.06 -22.54 -13.39
N ASP A 679 13.14 -21.80 -14.49
CA ASP A 679 13.59 -20.41 -14.46
C ASP A 679 12.92 -19.54 -15.52
N VAL A 680 12.65 -18.29 -15.15
CA VAL A 680 12.05 -17.27 -16.00
C VAL A 680 12.70 -15.92 -15.77
N LEU A 681 12.96 -15.21 -16.85
CA LEU A 681 13.40 -13.82 -16.88
C LEU A 681 12.29 -12.93 -17.44
N ASN A 682 11.95 -11.87 -16.71
CA ASN A 682 11.05 -10.82 -17.18
C ASN A 682 11.84 -9.51 -17.30
N VAL A 683 11.68 -8.83 -18.41
CA VAL A 683 12.23 -7.48 -18.63
C VAL A 683 11.08 -6.59 -19.09
N THR A 684 10.86 -5.47 -18.42
CA THR A 684 9.79 -4.53 -18.73
C THR A 684 10.33 -3.11 -18.83
N PHE A 685 10.06 -2.45 -19.93
CA PHE A 685 10.26 -1.03 -20.15
C PHE A 685 8.93 -0.33 -19.92
N PHE A 686 8.90 0.74 -19.14
CA PHE A 686 7.69 1.50 -18.90
C PHE A 686 7.92 2.99 -19.00
N TRP A 687 6.86 3.68 -19.45
CA TRP A 687 6.79 5.12 -19.52
C TRP A 687 5.41 5.55 -19.03
N ARG A 688 5.37 6.58 -18.20
CA ARG A 688 4.14 7.13 -17.65
C ARG A 688 4.20 8.64 -17.73
N ASP A 689 3.18 9.23 -18.35
CA ASP A 689 2.95 10.65 -18.36
C ASP A 689 1.73 10.96 -17.50
N LYS A 690 1.90 11.80 -16.51
CA LYS A 690 0.89 12.18 -15.54
C LYS A 690 0.53 13.64 -15.74
N PHE A 691 -0.77 13.91 -15.87
CA PHE A 691 -1.32 15.23 -16.18
C PHE A 691 -2.41 15.60 -15.17
N ASP A 692 -2.78 16.86 -15.20
CA ASP A 692 -3.83 17.39 -14.34
C ASP A 692 -3.51 17.21 -12.86
N PHE A 693 -2.22 17.14 -12.47
CA PHE A 693 -1.83 17.09 -11.08
C PHE A 693 -2.29 18.33 -10.36
N ILE A 694 -2.78 18.14 -9.13
CA ILE A 694 -3.31 19.22 -8.33
C ILE A 694 -2.16 19.97 -7.69
N THR A 695 -2.17 21.29 -7.88
CA THR A 695 -1.25 22.26 -7.29
C THR A 695 -2.04 23.44 -6.75
N VAL A 696 -1.38 24.53 -6.42
CA VAL A 696 -2.03 25.79 -6.04
C VAL A 696 -1.59 26.93 -6.91
N GLU A 697 -2.48 27.91 -7.07
CA GLU A 697 -2.21 29.20 -7.67
C GLU A 697 -2.63 30.31 -6.70
N ASN A 698 -2.02 31.47 -6.83
CA ASN A 698 -2.38 32.65 -6.05
C ASN A 698 -3.62 33.31 -6.63
N VAL A 699 -4.63 33.51 -5.79
CA VAL A 699 -5.85 34.21 -6.15
C VAL A 699 -6.14 35.33 -5.15
N VAL A 700 -6.67 36.42 -5.64
CA VAL A 700 -7.15 37.52 -4.78
C VAL A 700 -8.63 37.29 -4.53
N VAL A 701 -9.00 37.12 -3.28
CA VAL A 701 -10.38 36.98 -2.82
C VAL A 701 -10.72 38.13 -1.86
N LYS A 702 -11.99 38.45 -1.74
CA LYS A 702 -12.43 39.41 -0.74
C LYS A 702 -12.69 38.68 0.57
N ASP A 703 -12.12 39.22 1.65
CA ASP A 703 -12.47 38.75 2.98
C ASP A 703 -13.91 39.25 3.34
N PRO A 704 -14.52 38.78 4.44
CA PRO A 704 -15.85 39.19 4.87
C PRO A 704 -15.98 40.67 5.14
N THR A 705 -14.86 41.39 5.33
CA THR A 705 -14.83 42.85 5.51
C THR A 705 -14.72 43.59 4.17
N GLY A 706 -14.62 42.88 3.03
CA GLY A 706 -14.52 43.42 1.69
C GLY A 706 -13.10 43.80 1.26
N ARG A 707 -12.06 43.48 2.04
CA ARG A 707 -10.64 43.71 1.69
C ARG A 707 -10.13 42.59 0.78
N ASP A 708 -9.24 42.96 -0.12
CA ASP A 708 -8.56 42.02 -0.97
C ASP A 708 -7.49 41.24 -0.15
N VAL A 709 -7.59 39.92 -0.16
CA VAL A 709 -6.67 39.00 0.51
C VAL A 709 -6.19 37.98 -0.50
N THR A 710 -4.88 37.77 -0.59
CA THR A 710 -4.31 36.71 -1.42
C THR A 710 -4.45 35.38 -0.70
N ARG A 711 -4.95 34.39 -1.43
CA ARG A 711 -5.11 33.00 -0.96
C ARG A 711 -4.51 32.04 -1.96
N ALA A 712 -4.04 30.88 -1.48
CA ALA A 712 -3.72 29.75 -2.33
C ALA A 712 -5.01 29.05 -2.75
N PHE A 713 -5.14 28.76 -4.04
CA PHE A 713 -6.32 28.14 -4.63
C PHE A 713 -5.94 26.87 -5.40
N ARG A 714 -6.65 25.77 -5.16
CA ARG A 714 -6.35 24.47 -5.77
C ARG A 714 -6.74 24.45 -7.24
N VAL A 715 -5.82 24.00 -8.10
CA VAL A 715 -6.00 23.91 -9.56
C VAL A 715 -5.37 22.63 -10.11
N ASN A 716 -5.84 22.17 -11.29
CA ASN A 716 -5.17 21.16 -12.09
C ASN A 716 -4.15 21.87 -12.99
N GLY A 717 -2.88 21.86 -12.63
CA GLY A 717 -1.87 22.64 -13.34
C GLY A 717 -0.47 22.06 -13.36
N ASP A 718 -0.26 20.89 -12.71
CA ASP A 718 1.03 20.26 -12.60
C ASP A 718 1.12 18.95 -13.40
N PHE A 719 2.32 18.48 -13.65
CA PHE A 719 2.60 17.23 -14.33
C PHE A 719 3.78 16.47 -13.72
N ALA A 720 3.81 15.18 -13.95
CA ALA A 720 4.96 14.35 -13.64
C ALA A 720 5.21 13.33 -14.74
N ARG A 721 6.43 12.83 -14.82
CA ARG A 721 6.86 11.87 -15.82
C ARG A 721 7.73 10.81 -15.18
N VAL A 722 7.42 9.54 -15.43
CA VAL A 722 8.21 8.42 -14.90
C VAL A 722 8.62 7.51 -16.04
N ARG A 723 9.88 7.12 -16.06
CA ARG A 723 10.45 6.21 -17.04
C ARG A 723 11.31 5.19 -16.33
N GLY A 724 11.26 3.94 -16.76
CA GLY A 724 12.08 2.93 -16.12
C GLY A 724 12.16 1.60 -16.84
N VAL A 725 13.06 0.78 -16.29
CA VAL A 725 13.29 -0.60 -16.71
C VAL A 725 13.24 -1.46 -15.46
N GLU A 726 12.47 -2.54 -15.53
CA GLU A 726 12.42 -3.59 -14.51
C GLU A 726 12.97 -4.89 -15.06
N VAL A 727 13.72 -5.59 -14.24
CA VAL A 727 14.25 -6.92 -14.54
C VAL A 727 13.92 -7.82 -13.36
N SER A 728 13.34 -8.97 -13.61
CA SER A 728 13.06 -9.98 -12.58
C SER A 728 13.44 -11.36 -13.10
N TYR A 729 14.29 -12.04 -12.35
CA TYR A 729 14.68 -13.42 -12.60
C TYR A 729 14.22 -14.29 -11.43
N LEU A 730 13.44 -15.31 -11.72
CA LEU A 730 12.95 -16.30 -10.78
C LEU A 730 13.49 -17.67 -11.14
N LYS A 731 14.02 -18.39 -10.16
CA LYS A 731 14.44 -19.77 -10.27
C LYS A 731 13.80 -20.61 -9.17
N ARG A 732 13.18 -21.74 -9.56
CA ARG A 732 12.57 -22.68 -8.65
C ARG A 732 13.00 -24.10 -9.03
N ILE A 733 13.46 -24.87 -8.06
CA ILE A 733 13.88 -26.27 -8.27
C ILE A 733 13.11 -27.13 -7.28
N GLY A 734 12.07 -27.80 -7.78
CA GLY A 734 11.15 -28.54 -6.94
C GLY A 734 10.67 -27.72 -5.74
N ASN A 735 10.37 -28.36 -4.65
CA ASN A 735 9.92 -27.69 -3.42
C ASN A 735 11.07 -27.29 -2.47
N TRP A 736 12.35 -27.55 -2.86
CA TRP A 736 13.47 -27.35 -1.95
C TRP A 736 14.24 -26.04 -2.17
N PHE A 737 14.17 -25.44 -3.35
CA PHE A 737 14.88 -24.21 -3.64
C PHE A 737 14.03 -23.24 -4.45
N GLN A 738 13.93 -22.00 -3.97
CA GLN A 738 13.40 -20.87 -4.73
C GLN A 738 14.33 -19.67 -4.56
N GLY A 739 14.74 -19.05 -5.67
CA GLY A 739 15.55 -17.85 -5.69
C GLY A 739 14.93 -16.80 -6.60
N GLN A 740 14.90 -15.58 -6.14
CA GLN A 740 14.43 -14.41 -6.91
C GLN A 740 15.49 -13.33 -6.88
N LEU A 741 15.80 -12.77 -8.03
CA LEU A 741 16.63 -11.58 -8.19
C LEU A 741 15.82 -10.57 -9.00
N SER A 742 15.69 -9.36 -8.49
CA SER A 742 14.96 -8.31 -9.19
C SER A 742 15.65 -6.96 -9.05
N GLY A 743 15.49 -6.12 -10.05
CA GLY A 743 16.03 -4.77 -10.07
C GLY A 743 15.11 -3.84 -10.83
N SER A 744 14.97 -2.63 -10.34
CA SER A 744 14.33 -1.54 -11.07
C SER A 744 15.27 -0.35 -11.18
N PHE A 745 15.33 0.19 -12.37
CA PHE A 745 15.97 1.47 -12.63
C PHE A 745 14.90 2.41 -13.16
N SER A 746 14.65 3.52 -12.46
CA SER A 746 13.62 4.47 -12.86
C SER A 746 14.04 5.90 -12.56
N ARG A 747 13.41 6.84 -13.24
CA ARG A 747 13.53 8.26 -12.98
C ARG A 747 12.17 8.90 -12.99
N ALA A 748 11.82 9.54 -11.87
CA ALA A 748 10.60 10.32 -11.71
C ALA A 748 10.97 11.82 -11.69
N THR A 749 10.34 12.60 -12.58
CA THR A 749 10.52 14.05 -12.69
C THR A 749 9.17 14.74 -12.77
N GLY A 750 9.08 15.99 -12.35
CA GLY A 750 7.85 16.78 -12.39
C GLY A 750 8.08 18.20 -11.91
N LEU A 751 7.02 18.99 -11.82
CA LEU A 751 7.10 20.34 -11.23
C LEU A 751 7.08 20.27 -9.70
N SER A 752 6.16 19.48 -9.13
CA SER A 752 5.99 19.40 -7.68
C SER A 752 6.11 17.97 -7.18
N SER A 753 6.82 17.76 -6.10
CA SER A 753 6.87 16.47 -5.42
C SER A 753 5.55 16.16 -4.73
N THR A 754 4.89 17.16 -4.17
CA THR A 754 3.59 17.01 -3.51
C THR A 754 2.59 18.02 -4.02
N ASN A 755 1.31 17.76 -3.77
CA ASN A 755 0.23 18.71 -4.07
C ASN A 755 0.31 20.00 -3.22
N ASN A 756 1.18 20.03 -2.22
CA ASN A 756 1.37 21.17 -1.33
C ASN A 756 2.71 21.89 -1.51
N ASP A 757 3.57 21.47 -2.42
CA ASP A 757 4.86 22.13 -2.64
C ASP A 757 4.66 23.62 -2.97
N ALA A 758 3.79 23.91 -3.92
CA ALA A 758 3.46 25.29 -4.29
C ALA A 758 2.76 26.07 -3.15
N LEU A 759 1.97 25.39 -2.29
CA LEU A 759 1.40 25.99 -1.10
C LEU A 759 2.49 26.35 -0.07
N GLN A 760 3.47 25.49 0.12
CA GLN A 760 4.60 25.77 1.00
C GLN A 760 5.44 26.94 0.50
N ASP A 761 5.72 27.00 -0.81
CA ASP A 761 6.39 28.13 -1.44
C ASP A 761 5.61 29.43 -1.24
N PHE A 762 4.30 29.39 -1.44
CA PHE A 762 3.40 30.55 -1.18
C PHE A 762 3.43 31.00 0.27
N LEU A 763 3.33 30.07 1.22
CA LEU A 763 3.36 30.40 2.66
C LEU A 763 4.70 30.95 3.12
N ALA A 764 5.80 30.50 2.51
CA ALA A 764 7.14 30.93 2.85
C ALA A 764 7.51 32.29 2.22
N ASN A 765 7.16 32.49 0.95
CA ASN A 765 7.68 33.61 0.13
C ASN A 765 6.60 34.55 -0.36
N GLY A 766 5.32 34.20 -0.21
CA GLY A 766 4.18 34.98 -0.76
C GLY A 766 3.99 34.80 -2.28
N ASP A 767 4.78 33.95 -2.92
CA ASP A 767 4.72 33.69 -4.36
C ASP A 767 5.03 32.22 -4.65
N ILE A 768 4.73 31.75 -5.86
CA ILE A 768 4.93 30.36 -6.31
C ILE A 768 6.06 30.34 -7.35
N GLU A 769 7.20 29.77 -6.97
CA GLU A 769 8.40 29.74 -7.81
C GLU A 769 8.58 28.46 -8.67
N ASN A 770 7.64 27.52 -8.61
CA ASN A 770 7.84 26.16 -9.14
C ASN A 770 7.54 26.07 -10.66
N THR A 771 8.52 26.46 -11.49
CA THR A 771 8.38 26.51 -12.96
C THR A 771 9.27 25.50 -13.71
N PHE A 772 10.12 24.73 -13.03
CA PHE A 772 11.07 23.84 -13.67
C PHE A 772 10.81 22.36 -13.37
N GLU A 773 10.93 21.50 -14.40
CA GLU A 773 10.91 20.04 -14.22
C GLU A 773 12.17 19.60 -13.46
N THR A 774 11.99 19.07 -12.25
CA THR A 774 13.05 18.59 -11.36
C THR A 774 12.82 17.12 -10.98
N PRO A 775 13.82 16.39 -10.48
CA PRO A 775 13.60 15.11 -9.85
C PRO A 775 12.62 15.23 -8.68
N LEU A 776 11.79 14.21 -8.49
CA LEU A 776 10.81 14.19 -7.40
C LEU A 776 11.45 13.65 -6.12
N ALA A 777 11.03 14.12 -4.95
CA ALA A 777 11.63 13.79 -3.65
C ALA A 777 11.64 12.28 -3.34
N TRP A 778 10.61 11.56 -3.78
CA TRP A 778 10.52 10.10 -3.60
C TRP A 778 11.23 9.28 -4.69
N ASP A 779 11.87 9.94 -5.69
CA ASP A 779 12.59 9.23 -6.75
C ASP A 779 13.76 8.43 -6.16
N ARG A 780 13.76 7.14 -6.42
CA ARG A 780 14.81 6.18 -6.05
C ARG A 780 15.32 5.52 -7.33
N PRO A 781 16.36 6.05 -7.95
CA PRO A 781 16.80 5.60 -9.28
C PRO A 781 17.11 4.11 -9.38
N LEU A 782 17.61 3.49 -8.32
CA LEU A 782 17.99 2.07 -8.31
C LEU A 782 17.41 1.37 -7.07
N ASP A 783 16.71 0.25 -7.29
CA ASP A 783 16.25 -0.65 -6.25
C ASP A 783 16.54 -2.09 -6.70
N LEU A 784 17.37 -2.79 -5.95
CA LEU A 784 17.77 -4.17 -6.18
C LEU A 784 17.32 -5.04 -5.01
N LYS A 785 16.74 -6.18 -5.33
CA LYS A 785 16.26 -7.15 -4.33
C LYS A 785 16.68 -8.54 -4.72
N ALA A 786 17.10 -9.31 -3.75
CA ALA A 786 17.37 -10.73 -3.89
C ALA A 786 16.74 -11.49 -2.73
N SER A 787 16.18 -12.64 -3.00
CA SER A 787 15.70 -13.54 -1.96
C SER A 787 15.98 -15.00 -2.34
N VAL A 788 16.26 -15.81 -1.35
CA VAL A 788 16.50 -17.25 -1.49
C VAL A 788 15.75 -17.96 -0.39
N THR A 789 14.96 -18.95 -0.76
CA THR A 789 14.31 -19.90 0.16
C THR A 789 14.90 -21.28 -0.08
N PHE A 790 15.39 -21.89 0.96
CA PHE A 790 15.83 -23.27 0.97
C PHE A 790 14.97 -24.07 1.96
N THR A 791 14.33 -25.13 1.49
CA THR A 791 13.46 -25.99 2.29
C THR A 791 13.98 -27.43 2.30
N TYR A 792 14.18 -27.97 3.47
CA TYR A 792 14.54 -29.37 3.65
C TYR A 792 13.47 -30.08 4.49
N ASP A 793 12.57 -30.75 3.80
CA ASP A 793 11.41 -31.41 4.40
C ASP A 793 11.59 -32.93 4.45
N ARG A 794 12.65 -33.41 5.13
CA ARG A 794 12.91 -34.83 5.34
C ARG A 794 13.16 -35.09 6.80
N GLU A 795 12.71 -36.27 7.28
CA GLU A 795 12.95 -36.70 8.66
C GLU A 795 14.43 -37.04 8.92
N ARG A 796 15.15 -37.55 7.91
CA ARG A 796 16.58 -37.81 8.02
C ARG A 796 17.37 -36.50 8.17
N PRO A 797 18.29 -36.40 9.16
CA PRO A 797 19.10 -35.21 9.31
C PRO A 797 19.93 -34.84 8.07
N TRP A 798 19.94 -33.56 7.69
CA TRP A 798 20.75 -33.09 6.59
C TRP A 798 22.23 -33.21 6.94
N LEU A 799 23.02 -33.78 6.02
CA LEU A 799 24.44 -34.09 6.24
C LEU A 799 24.72 -34.95 7.48
N GLY A 800 23.71 -35.65 8.03
CA GLY A 800 23.85 -36.47 9.22
C GLY A 800 23.98 -35.71 10.54
N VAL A 801 23.78 -34.37 10.51
CA VAL A 801 23.85 -33.51 11.70
C VAL A 801 22.55 -33.60 12.48
N PRO A 802 22.56 -34.09 13.75
CA PRO A 802 21.36 -34.19 14.58
C PRO A 802 20.68 -32.81 14.69
N GLY A 803 19.37 -32.78 14.53
CA GLY A 803 18.58 -31.53 14.61
C GLY A 803 18.45 -30.74 13.31
N LEU A 804 19.19 -31.05 12.24
CA LEU A 804 19.02 -30.44 10.94
C LEU A 804 18.08 -31.28 10.05
N ASN A 805 16.84 -31.43 10.47
CA ASN A 805 15.74 -32.04 9.72
C ASN A 805 14.53 -31.14 9.73
N ARG A 806 13.70 -31.19 8.69
CA ARG A 806 12.47 -30.43 8.52
C ARG A 806 12.69 -28.93 8.81
N PHE A 807 13.65 -28.32 8.12
CA PHE A 807 13.97 -26.91 8.29
C PHE A 807 13.77 -26.09 7.01
N LYS A 808 13.52 -24.81 7.18
CA LYS A 808 13.42 -23.81 6.12
C LYS A 808 14.33 -22.65 6.45
N VAL A 809 15.08 -22.17 5.47
CA VAL A 809 15.96 -21.00 5.56
C VAL A 809 15.52 -20.02 4.50
N TYR A 810 15.23 -18.81 4.90
CA TYR A 810 14.96 -17.69 4.01
C TYR A 810 15.99 -16.59 4.25
N VAL A 811 16.57 -16.07 3.16
CA VAL A 811 17.46 -14.93 3.19
C VAL A 811 16.98 -13.95 2.14
N ALA A 812 16.86 -12.70 2.52
CA ALA A 812 16.57 -11.61 1.60
C ALA A 812 17.60 -10.49 1.73
N SER A 813 17.83 -9.76 0.66
CA SER A 813 18.63 -8.54 0.69
C SER A 813 17.99 -7.48 -0.18
N THR A 814 18.13 -6.24 0.26
CA THR A 814 17.70 -5.07 -0.50
C THR A 814 18.86 -4.08 -0.55
N PHE A 815 19.10 -3.54 -1.73
CA PHE A 815 19.97 -2.40 -1.97
C PHE A 815 19.18 -1.34 -2.73
N ARG A 816 19.20 -0.10 -2.23
CA ARG A 816 18.41 1.00 -2.79
C ARG A 816 19.22 2.28 -2.81
N SER A 817 19.07 3.09 -3.88
CA SER A 817 19.57 4.46 -3.89
C SER A 817 19.07 5.25 -2.69
N GLY A 818 19.89 6.13 -2.16
CA GLY A 818 19.51 7.07 -1.14
C GLY A 818 18.35 7.96 -1.56
N GLN A 819 17.79 8.68 -0.61
CA GLN A 819 16.73 9.65 -0.90
C GLN A 819 17.29 10.87 -1.63
N ARG A 820 16.44 11.50 -2.39
CA ARG A 820 16.74 12.78 -3.03
C ARG A 820 16.72 13.91 -2.00
N TYR A 821 17.64 14.87 -2.17
CA TYR A 821 17.68 16.08 -1.35
C TYR A 821 18.13 17.29 -2.17
N THR A 822 17.75 18.47 -1.70
CA THR A 822 18.22 19.74 -2.25
C THR A 822 19.52 20.10 -1.55
N PRO A 823 20.63 20.30 -2.28
CA PRO A 823 21.91 20.65 -1.66
C PRO A 823 21.87 22.01 -0.97
N ALA A 824 22.60 22.12 0.14
CA ALA A 824 22.78 23.36 0.88
C ALA A 824 24.27 23.62 1.11
N ARG A 825 24.61 24.89 1.36
CA ARG A 825 25.97 25.31 1.74
C ARG A 825 25.98 25.85 3.15
N PHE A 826 26.94 25.42 3.94
CA PHE A 826 27.19 26.01 5.25
C PHE A 826 27.81 27.40 5.05
N ARG A 827 27.23 28.44 5.62
CA ARG A 827 27.68 29.84 5.51
C ARG A 827 28.38 30.35 6.75
N GLY A 828 28.33 29.65 7.85
CA GLY A 828 28.86 30.06 9.12
C GLY A 828 27.82 29.93 10.21
N ARG A 829 28.05 30.60 11.32
CA ARG A 829 27.15 30.60 12.47
C ARG A 829 26.68 32.00 12.80
N GLU A 830 25.48 32.12 13.31
CA GLU A 830 24.91 33.38 13.78
C GLU A 830 25.62 33.84 15.06
N VAL A 831 25.55 35.13 15.29
CA VAL A 831 25.93 35.72 16.58
C VAL A 831 24.76 35.52 17.53
N ASN A 832 25.03 34.92 18.70
CA ASN A 832 24.03 34.83 19.75
C ASN A 832 23.66 36.25 20.23
N PRO A 833 22.40 36.68 20.06
CA PRO A 833 21.99 38.03 20.41
C PRO A 833 22.09 38.36 21.92
N PHE A 834 22.19 37.32 22.76
CA PHE A 834 22.23 37.48 24.20
C PHE A 834 23.65 37.45 24.77
N THR A 835 24.53 36.60 24.18
CA THR A 835 25.91 36.44 24.69
C THR A 835 26.95 37.12 23.82
N GLY A 836 26.63 37.46 22.56
CA GLY A 836 27.56 37.98 21.57
C GLY A 836 28.54 36.95 20.99
N GLU A 837 28.38 35.68 21.32
CA GLU A 837 29.19 34.57 20.77
C GLU A 837 28.81 34.30 19.31
N THR A 838 29.80 34.01 18.46
CA THR A 838 29.64 33.84 17.01
C THR A 838 29.42 32.39 16.56
N ASP A 839 29.29 31.45 17.46
CA ASP A 839 29.06 30.02 17.09
C ASP A 839 27.71 29.49 17.59
N TRP A 840 26.70 30.33 17.45
CA TRP A 840 25.35 30.07 17.88
C TRP A 840 24.63 29.08 16.96
N ARG A 841 23.95 29.56 15.95
CA ARG A 841 23.16 28.75 15.03
C ARG A 841 23.86 28.62 13.68
N PRO A 842 23.91 27.42 13.10
CA PRO A 842 24.44 27.27 11.76
C PRO A 842 23.51 27.94 10.74
N ILE A 843 24.12 28.71 9.85
CA ILE A 843 23.42 29.33 8.73
C ILE A 843 23.62 28.44 7.51
N TYR A 844 22.52 27.88 6.99
CA TYR A 844 22.52 27.15 5.74
C TYR A 844 21.89 27.99 4.65
N GLU A 845 22.55 28.03 3.54
CA GLU A 845 22.02 28.54 2.31
C GLU A 845 21.64 27.38 1.41
N ILE A 846 20.35 27.11 1.29
CA ILE A 846 19.82 26.17 0.30
C ILE A 846 20.12 26.73 -1.07
N ASP A 847 20.52 25.88 -2.02
CA ASP A 847 20.73 26.30 -3.39
C ASP A 847 19.41 26.84 -3.92
N THR A 848 19.40 28.12 -4.27
CA THR A 848 18.20 28.83 -4.74
C THR A 848 17.95 28.63 -6.24
N ASP A 849 18.85 27.95 -6.98
CA ASP A 849 18.52 27.55 -8.36
C ASP A 849 17.35 26.53 -8.29
N PRO A 850 16.18 26.83 -8.87
CA PRO A 850 15.06 25.90 -8.89
C PRO A 850 15.42 24.50 -9.43
N ARG A 851 16.46 24.39 -10.28
CA ARG A 851 16.96 23.11 -10.81
C ARG A 851 17.72 22.29 -9.79
N ALA A 852 18.19 22.87 -8.72
CA ALA A 852 18.89 22.20 -7.63
C ALA A 852 17.92 21.44 -6.70
N ARG A 853 16.61 21.68 -6.82
CA ARG A 853 15.61 21.03 -6.00
C ARG A 853 15.66 19.50 -6.23
N PHE A 854 15.94 18.74 -5.16
CA PHE A 854 16.07 17.29 -5.18
C PHE A 854 17.07 16.75 -6.24
N SER A 855 18.05 17.57 -6.61
CA SER A 855 19.05 17.19 -7.64
C SER A 855 20.01 16.10 -7.19
N GLU A 856 20.34 16.08 -5.90
CA GLU A 856 21.32 15.18 -5.34
C GLU A 856 20.69 13.92 -4.73
N ILE A 857 21.51 12.88 -4.56
CA ILE A 857 21.13 11.58 -3.99
C ILE A 857 22.01 11.33 -2.77
N GLY A 858 21.36 11.07 -1.64
CA GLY A 858 22.04 10.73 -0.39
C GLY A 858 22.64 9.32 -0.35
N GLU A 859 23.13 8.93 0.81
CA GLU A 859 23.70 7.61 1.04
C GLU A 859 22.70 6.50 0.69
N PRO A 860 23.16 5.40 0.03
CA PRO A 860 22.29 4.28 -0.31
C PRO A 860 21.87 3.52 0.95
N TRP A 861 20.71 2.90 0.87
CA TRP A 861 20.21 2.01 1.89
C TRP A 861 20.45 0.56 1.49
N TRP A 862 20.85 -0.28 2.45
CA TRP A 862 20.94 -1.71 2.23
C TRP A 862 20.72 -2.47 3.54
N TRP A 863 20.15 -3.65 3.45
CA TRP A 863 19.97 -4.55 4.58
C TRP A 863 19.82 -6.00 4.11
N PHE A 864 19.99 -6.90 5.04
CA PHE A 864 19.78 -8.33 4.87
C PHE A 864 18.85 -8.83 5.96
N ASP A 865 17.92 -9.71 5.57
CA ASP A 865 16.96 -10.34 6.47
C ASP A 865 17.15 -11.85 6.42
N LEU A 866 16.98 -12.51 7.56
CA LEU A 866 17.13 -13.94 7.74
C LEU A 866 15.90 -14.48 8.48
N ASN A 867 15.32 -15.58 8.00
CA ASN A 867 14.35 -16.36 8.75
C ASN A 867 14.76 -17.84 8.75
N LEU A 868 14.93 -18.38 9.93
CA LEU A 868 15.20 -19.78 10.16
C LEU A 868 13.97 -20.43 10.80
N GLN A 869 13.47 -21.49 10.20
CA GLN A 869 12.32 -22.24 10.73
C GLN A 869 12.68 -23.70 10.86
N ARG A 870 12.20 -24.34 11.91
CA ARG A 870 12.28 -25.77 12.09
C ARG A 870 10.96 -26.34 12.55
N SER A 871 10.44 -27.33 11.82
CA SER A 871 9.22 -28.04 12.18
C SER A 871 9.56 -29.32 12.93
N VAL A 872 8.78 -29.59 13.97
CA VAL A 872 8.85 -30.82 14.77
C VAL A 872 7.45 -31.39 14.82
N ALA A 873 7.28 -32.62 14.36
CA ALA A 873 6.01 -33.33 14.48
C ALA A 873 5.72 -33.64 15.95
N PHE A 874 4.58 -33.22 16.46
CA PHE A 874 4.15 -33.44 17.83
C PHE A 874 2.67 -33.79 17.89
N ALA A 875 2.33 -34.98 18.37
CA ALA A 875 0.94 -35.43 18.56
C ALA A 875 0.02 -35.29 17.32
N GLY A 876 0.56 -35.54 16.12
CA GLY A 876 -0.20 -35.42 14.85
C GLY A 876 -0.31 -33.99 14.31
N THR A 877 0.42 -33.06 14.88
CA THR A 877 0.45 -31.65 14.50
C THR A 877 1.89 -31.21 14.28
N ASP A 878 2.10 -30.05 13.64
CA ASP A 878 3.41 -29.45 13.43
C ASP A 878 3.65 -28.31 14.44
N LEU A 879 4.71 -28.46 15.24
CA LEU A 879 5.26 -27.41 16.09
C LEU A 879 6.44 -26.77 15.33
N ILE A 880 6.35 -25.46 15.05
CA ILE A 880 7.32 -24.73 14.25
C ILE A 880 8.04 -23.72 15.16
N PHE A 881 9.36 -23.82 15.23
CA PHE A 881 10.22 -22.84 15.88
C PHE A 881 10.78 -21.91 14.80
N SER A 882 10.76 -20.60 15.03
CA SER A 882 11.30 -19.59 14.13
C SER A 882 12.27 -18.65 14.83
N LEU A 883 13.31 -18.26 14.09
CA LEU A 883 14.23 -17.18 14.42
C LEU A 883 14.24 -16.21 13.24
N GLU A 884 13.70 -15.02 13.47
CA GLU A 884 13.63 -13.94 12.49
C GLU A 884 14.65 -12.87 12.86
N VAL A 885 15.49 -12.50 11.91
CA VAL A 885 16.46 -11.41 12.07
C VAL A 885 16.29 -10.45 10.90
N THR A 886 15.83 -9.25 11.17
CA THR A 886 15.81 -8.18 10.17
C THR A 886 17.04 -7.29 10.35
N ASN A 887 17.55 -6.76 9.25
CA ASN A 887 18.80 -5.99 9.21
C ASN A 887 19.97 -6.72 9.90
N LEU A 888 20.27 -7.92 9.46
CA LEU A 888 21.24 -8.86 10.05
C LEU A 888 22.60 -8.21 10.38
N PHE A 889 23.07 -7.30 9.54
CA PHE A 889 24.38 -6.64 9.70
C PHE A 889 24.31 -5.34 10.50
N ASN A 890 23.12 -4.99 11.04
CA ASN A 890 22.88 -3.76 11.80
C ASN A 890 23.29 -2.48 11.06
N GLN A 891 22.97 -2.45 9.76
CA GLN A 891 23.28 -1.28 8.94
C GLN A 891 22.43 -0.07 9.37
N LYS A 892 23.04 1.07 9.58
CA LYS A 892 22.36 2.34 9.85
C LYS A 892 21.97 2.98 8.51
N ASN A 893 20.71 2.87 8.13
CA ASN A 893 20.15 3.49 6.93
C ASN A 893 19.49 4.81 7.33
N SER A 894 20.08 5.93 6.99
CA SER A 894 19.57 7.25 7.40
C SER A 894 18.27 7.60 6.70
N VAL A 895 17.25 7.94 7.50
CA VAL A 895 15.97 8.49 7.02
C VAL A 895 16.12 9.97 6.71
N ILE A 896 17.06 10.65 7.35
CA ILE A 896 17.35 12.07 7.17
C ILE A 896 18.80 12.21 6.73
N VAL A 897 19.02 12.97 5.67
CA VAL A 897 20.37 13.28 5.18
C VAL A 897 20.72 14.72 5.44
N ASN A 898 21.99 14.92 5.81
CA ASN A 898 22.57 16.25 5.90
C ASN A 898 22.64 16.88 4.51
N PRO A 899 21.98 18.01 4.26
CA PRO A 899 21.89 18.59 2.92
C PRO A 899 23.24 19.18 2.40
N VAL A 900 24.24 19.27 3.26
CA VAL A 900 25.59 19.72 2.87
C VAL A 900 26.44 18.55 2.39
N THR A 901 26.35 17.41 3.07
CA THR A 901 27.23 16.26 2.82
C THR A 901 26.56 15.12 2.07
N GLY A 902 25.23 15.07 2.05
CA GLY A 902 24.44 13.95 1.52
C GLY A 902 24.50 12.68 2.37
N LYS A 903 25.11 12.76 3.54
CA LYS A 903 25.32 11.62 4.45
C LYS A 903 24.39 11.69 5.66
N ALA A 904 24.33 10.61 6.40
CA ALA A 904 23.71 10.62 7.72
C ALA A 904 24.37 11.67 8.63
N TYR A 905 23.56 12.28 9.50
CA TYR A 905 24.12 13.11 10.57
C TYR A 905 24.93 12.23 11.52
N PRO A 906 26.11 12.70 12.00
CA PRO A 906 26.90 11.94 12.95
C PRO A 906 26.15 11.71 14.25
N ASP A 907 26.47 10.61 14.91
CA ASP A 907 25.98 10.36 16.27
C ASP A 907 26.66 11.33 17.26
N VAL A 908 25.89 11.93 18.12
CA VAL A 908 26.40 12.72 19.24
C VAL A 908 26.56 11.79 20.44
N ASP A 909 27.80 11.78 21.02
CA ASP A 909 28.04 11.02 22.22
C ASP A 909 27.47 11.76 23.45
N PRO A 910 26.46 11.16 24.10
CA PRO A 910 25.87 11.79 25.30
C PRO A 910 26.85 12.03 26.42
N ALA A 911 27.89 11.19 26.52
CA ALA A 911 28.88 11.30 27.60
C ALA A 911 29.80 12.51 27.41
N THR A 912 29.97 13.00 26.18
CA THR A 912 30.85 14.12 25.87
C THR A 912 30.13 15.43 25.55
N THR A 913 28.80 15.37 25.37
CA THR A 913 27.99 16.54 25.04
C THR A 913 27.68 17.37 26.28
N ASP A 914 27.99 18.65 26.25
CA ASP A 914 27.66 19.57 27.33
C ASP A 914 26.21 20.04 27.28
N PHE A 915 25.33 19.22 27.83
CA PHE A 915 23.90 19.53 27.92
C PHE A 915 23.59 20.73 28.82
N THR A 916 24.48 21.04 29.77
CA THR A 916 24.30 22.20 30.67
C THR A 916 24.37 23.48 29.86
N ARG A 917 25.33 23.57 28.94
CA ARG A 917 25.48 24.72 28.03
C ARG A 917 24.26 24.92 27.14
N LEU A 918 23.69 23.83 26.67
CA LEU A 918 22.46 23.89 25.88
C LEU A 918 21.25 24.27 26.74
N ARG A 919 21.13 23.70 27.95
CA ARG A 919 20.04 24.00 28.88
C ARG A 919 20.02 25.47 29.32
N ASP A 920 21.17 26.04 29.60
CA ASP A 920 21.29 27.42 30.09
C ASP A 920 21.17 28.44 28.97
N ASN A 921 20.82 28.01 27.77
CA ASN A 921 20.60 28.86 26.66
C ASN A 921 19.17 29.43 26.71
N PRO A 922 18.98 30.75 26.71
CA PRO A 922 17.65 31.34 26.78
C PRO A 922 16.69 30.98 25.64
N ASP A 923 17.21 30.50 24.52
CA ASP A 923 16.36 30.04 23.40
C ASP A 923 15.69 28.69 23.66
N PHE A 924 16.02 28.00 24.75
CA PHE A 924 15.26 26.84 25.18
C PHE A 924 13.91 27.16 25.82
N ASP A 925 13.75 28.37 26.30
CA ASP A 925 12.48 28.88 26.83
C ASP A 925 11.54 29.42 25.75
N VAL A 926 11.78 29.07 24.51
CA VAL A 926 10.97 29.52 23.37
C VAL A 926 9.74 28.63 23.23
N PRO A 927 8.58 29.18 22.86
CA PRO A 927 7.33 28.43 22.74
C PRO A 927 7.43 27.18 21.90
N ALA A 928 6.66 26.15 22.26
CA ALA A 928 6.60 24.89 21.52
C ALA A 928 6.37 25.14 20.03
N GLY A 929 7.18 24.52 19.18
CA GLY A 929 7.16 24.73 17.74
C GLY A 929 8.18 25.74 17.23
N THR A 930 8.88 26.43 18.12
CA THR A 930 10.06 27.19 17.77
C THR A 930 11.30 26.32 17.91
N ARG A 931 12.31 26.70 17.21
CA ARG A 931 13.53 25.96 16.92
C ARG A 931 14.30 25.54 18.17
N ASP A 932 14.46 24.25 18.32
CA ASP A 932 15.47 23.72 19.23
C ASP A 932 16.84 23.83 18.53
N PRO A 933 17.84 24.52 19.07
CA PRO A 933 19.15 24.71 18.43
C PRO A 933 19.84 23.39 18.06
N ARG A 934 19.53 22.31 18.75
CA ARG A 934 20.05 20.96 18.42
C ARG A 934 19.57 20.44 17.08
N TYR A 935 18.42 20.88 16.61
CA TYR A 935 17.88 20.49 15.30
C TYR A 935 18.49 21.28 14.16
N GLU A 936 19.19 22.35 14.47
CA GLU A 936 19.69 23.30 13.49
C GLU A 936 21.15 23.11 13.15
N ASP A 937 21.86 22.20 13.84
CA ASP A 937 23.23 21.84 13.52
C ASP A 937 23.28 20.56 12.67
N PRO A 938 23.32 20.66 11.35
CA PRO A 938 23.39 19.49 10.49
C PRO A 938 24.73 18.74 10.58
N GLU A 939 25.77 19.34 11.10
CA GLU A 939 27.04 18.65 11.33
C GLU A 939 26.98 17.73 12.56
N THR A 940 26.19 18.14 13.56
CA THR A 940 26.04 17.39 14.79
C THR A 940 24.77 16.56 14.82
N SER A 941 23.65 17.13 14.39
CA SER A 941 22.40 16.39 14.30
C SER A 941 21.29 17.32 13.80
N GLY A 942 20.78 17.21 12.61
CA GLY A 942 19.56 17.89 12.17
C GLY A 942 18.31 17.49 12.94
N LEU A 943 18.45 16.50 13.82
CA LEU A 943 17.46 15.99 14.76
C LEU A 943 18.13 15.86 16.13
N PRO A 944 17.37 15.75 17.23
CA PRO A 944 17.94 15.43 18.52
C PRO A 944 18.87 14.24 18.42
N PRO A 945 20.05 14.30 19.05
CA PRO A 945 21.07 13.26 18.94
C PRO A 945 20.56 11.86 19.34
N PHE A 946 19.50 11.81 20.11
CA PHE A 946 18.93 10.57 20.62
C PHE A 946 17.61 10.15 19.95
N ASN A 947 17.18 10.84 18.90
CA ASN A 947 15.99 10.41 18.18
C ASN A 947 16.31 9.18 17.32
N PRO A 948 15.91 7.97 17.72
CA PRO A 948 16.21 6.74 16.98
C PRO A 948 15.48 6.66 15.64
N ALA A 949 14.41 7.43 15.47
CA ALA A 949 13.59 7.42 14.25
C ALA A 949 14.28 8.12 13.06
N ARG A 950 15.45 8.72 13.23
CA ARG A 950 16.26 9.24 12.12
C ARG A 950 16.86 8.15 11.25
N PHE A 951 16.88 6.91 11.72
CA PHE A 951 17.30 5.74 10.96
C PHE A 951 16.14 4.78 10.73
N LEU A 952 16.22 3.97 9.68
CA LEU A 952 15.39 2.78 9.58
C LEU A 952 15.69 1.83 10.76
N PRO A 953 14.77 0.91 11.09
CA PRO A 953 14.97 -0.02 12.20
C PRO A 953 16.34 -0.70 12.12
N GLN A 954 17.04 -0.69 13.24
CA GLN A 954 18.30 -1.42 13.43
C GLN A 954 18.03 -2.93 13.45
N ARG A 955 19.09 -3.73 13.65
CA ARG A 955 18.91 -5.18 13.74
C ARG A 955 17.86 -5.52 14.79
N HIS A 956 16.85 -6.24 14.35
CA HIS A 956 15.75 -6.69 15.18
C HIS A 956 15.68 -8.21 15.14
N VAL A 957 15.63 -8.86 16.29
CA VAL A 957 15.63 -10.32 16.44
C VAL A 957 14.36 -10.75 17.13
N MET A 958 13.58 -11.61 16.49
CA MET A 958 12.38 -12.21 17.07
C MET A 958 12.51 -13.73 17.11
N VAL A 959 12.00 -14.31 18.17
CA VAL A 959 11.85 -15.76 18.30
C VAL A 959 10.38 -16.10 18.37
N GLY A 960 9.99 -17.12 17.64
CA GLY A 960 8.60 -17.54 17.53
C GLY A 960 8.39 -19.02 17.75
N VAL A 961 7.20 -19.36 18.22
CA VAL A 961 6.66 -20.73 18.27
C VAL A 961 5.29 -20.70 17.63
N SER A 962 5.09 -21.59 16.66
CA SER A 962 3.81 -21.73 15.96
C SER A 962 3.33 -23.16 15.99
N PHE A 963 2.04 -23.31 15.98
CA PHE A 963 1.35 -24.59 16.04
C PHE A 963 0.35 -24.69 14.88
N ARG A 964 0.40 -25.79 14.11
CA ARG A 964 -0.48 -26.02 12.95
C ARG A 964 -1.06 -27.42 13.01
N PHE A 965 -2.37 -27.55 12.80
CA PHE A 965 -3.09 -28.82 12.75
C PHE A 965 -4.11 -28.85 11.64
#